data_c2276bb009062324b150b7971a0f0a33
#
_entry.id   c2276bb009062324b150b7971a0f0a33
#
_cell.length_a   1.000
_cell.length_b   1.000
_cell.length_c   1.000
_cell.angle_alpha   90.00
_cell.angle_beta   90.00
_cell.angle_gamma   90.00
#
_symmetry.space_group_name_H-M   'P 1'
#
loop_
_entity.id
_entity.type
_entity.pdbx_description
1 polymer ?
#
loop_
_entity_poly.entity_id
_entity_poly.type
_entity_poly.pdbx_seq_one_letter_code
_entity_poly.pdbx_strand_id
1 'polypeptide(L)'
;MIGKYRGELMDKKPKKNVEQKKVIKKDKAPLLKKKVVKKVENNFEEEDFIKPININEIEKTTEVQISKEEEYKSNMEQKNKKRMVIKKKKGKKIGWKIFRIFLFVMIALCIIGGGIAFGVLTGIIEDTSEVTLEDMILKENSTLYSSDGQVIAQLKGTENRELVQYKDLPSYVVDAVTSIEDERFFTHNGVDVKRTAAAIFNYVIHFGKSDFGGSTITQQLVKNTTDDKEASWTRKIREWYRAISLEKIMEKEDIMEQYLNTIYMGDNAYGIEKAAENYFGKRVNDVNLAEAACLAAIIQLPSTYNPYNGDESRALLIERQKLVLSQMLKLGKISQEQYDEAVAYELKFTKDYQDDNKVSVLSYFADAVVDEVAKDLAESKGITYSAAIQLLYTAGYQIYTTQDLNVQSAIDSAYSNGKIFYHDRDGMFMDSAMVVMDHTNGNVVGLIGSALPKTTDRAWGGATQSKYQPGSTMKPIFAYGPAFELGVSAPGTGVDDSYFSAPGWTPGNWYNSYYGYVTCREAIAKSMNIPAIRTAQKAGVDYCWNFARNCGMKSLVDKDKSLSSAIGGLEYGVSVLELCNAYATIANGGVYVEPKLYTKVTDKEGNVILTKESEVKRVMKDSTAYMLTSCLQSVVSAGGTAYGYVRVPNVEVAGKTGETDSKKDQWFAGFTPYYTIACWNGYTKHEKVINRGYPYPSVSLFNTVMNSICSGKPAASFVQPASVIRATVCNVSGLVATDACKTEVRGNRENNDLFASGSVPTATCTIHKTAKICSITNKLASEWCKTTSDKSYITRDNPNLSIRTSDWGAMLPTETCDTCKKLAEEEEERKRKEEEEKKRIEEEKKRKEEEEKKNEDNKVDIYGNSSANTKNG
;
A
#
# COMPACT_ATOMS: atom_id res chain seq x y z
N MET A 1 -12.00 -51.86 -0.86
CA MET A 1 -13.07 -52.23 0.11
C MET A 1 -13.73 -50.92 0.48
N ILE A 2 -14.75 -50.44 -0.18
CA ILE A 2 -16.19 -50.78 -0.16
C ILE A 2 -16.82 -50.68 1.23
N GLY A 3 -17.73 -49.73 1.36
CA GLY A 3 -18.83 -49.61 2.32
C GLY A 3 -19.04 -48.15 2.78
N LYS A 4 -19.78 -47.34 2.16
CA LYS A 4 -21.24 -47.04 2.20
C LYS A 4 -21.79 -46.88 3.63
N TYR A 5 -22.25 -45.67 3.96
CA TYR A 5 -23.59 -45.44 4.47
C TYR A 5 -24.12 -44.04 4.16
N ARG A 6 -25.35 -43.99 3.73
CA ARG A 6 -26.23 -42.90 3.33
C ARG A 6 -27.32 -42.70 4.41
N GLY A 7 -27.91 -41.51 4.48
CA GLY A 7 -29.24 -41.22 5.07
C GLY A 7 -29.19 -40.02 5.97
N GLU A 8 -29.85 -39.03 5.78
CA GLU A 8 -31.14 -38.44 5.40
C GLU A 8 -31.38 -37.22 6.27
N LEU A 9 -31.62 -36.09 5.60
CA LEU A 9 -32.75 -35.16 5.70
C LEU A 9 -33.40 -34.92 7.08
N MET A 10 -33.43 -33.63 7.52
CA MET A 10 -34.69 -32.91 7.70
C MET A 10 -34.53 -31.42 7.98
N ASP A 11 -35.32 -30.68 7.25
CA ASP A 11 -35.72 -29.28 7.42
C ASP A 11 -36.20 -28.91 8.81
N LYS A 12 -36.02 -27.60 9.19
CA LYS A 12 -37.04 -26.76 9.79
C LYS A 12 -36.57 -25.28 9.99
N LYS A 13 -37.10 -24.37 9.19
CA LYS A 13 -37.50 -23.03 9.65
C LYS A 13 -38.87 -23.17 10.37
N PRO A 14 -39.33 -22.29 11.29
CA PRO A 14 -39.64 -20.88 11.01
C PRO A 14 -39.73 -19.93 12.23
N LYS A 15 -40.06 -18.69 11.92
CA LYS A 15 -40.98 -17.69 12.54
C LYS A 15 -40.46 -16.59 13.43
N LYS A 16 -40.78 -15.42 12.91
CA LYS A 16 -41.04 -14.06 13.44
C LYS A 16 -41.80 -13.98 14.78
N ASN A 17 -41.55 -12.86 15.47
CA ASN A 17 -42.48 -11.92 16.15
C ASN A 17 -41.65 -10.72 16.65
N VAL A 18 -41.88 -9.48 16.32
CA VAL A 18 -42.92 -8.46 16.45
C VAL A 18 -43.32 -8.15 17.90
N GLU A 19 -43.11 -6.91 18.31
CA GLU A 19 -43.87 -5.93 19.09
C GLU A 19 -42.96 -4.97 19.85
N GLN A 20 -43.01 -3.71 19.62
CA GLN A 20 -43.88 -2.54 19.84
C GLN A 20 -43.54 -1.73 21.10
N LYS A 21 -43.31 -0.43 20.85
CA LYS A 21 -43.74 0.83 21.45
C LYS A 21 -43.45 1.21 22.88
N LYS A 22 -42.92 2.45 22.98
CA LYS A 22 -43.48 3.70 23.62
C LYS A 22 -42.43 4.82 23.59
N VAL A 23 -42.56 5.90 22.91
CA VAL A 23 -43.16 7.23 23.01
C VAL A 23 -43.10 7.90 24.38
N ILE A 24 -42.41 9.02 24.54
CA ILE A 24 -42.79 10.25 25.26
C ILE A 24 -42.05 11.47 24.68
N LYS A 25 -42.77 12.60 24.65
CA LYS A 25 -42.69 13.85 23.96
C LYS A 25 -41.81 14.93 24.64
N LYS A 26 -41.35 15.88 23.76
CA LYS A 26 -41.35 17.37 23.83
C LYS A 26 -40.34 18.05 24.76
N ASP A 27 -39.57 19.02 24.24
CA ASP A 27 -39.93 20.41 23.93
C ASP A 27 -38.84 21.17 23.13
N LYS A 28 -39.32 21.95 22.15
CA LYS A 28 -39.01 23.25 21.53
C LYS A 28 -37.57 23.85 21.52
N ALA A 29 -36.99 23.93 20.41
CA ALA A 29 -36.59 24.96 19.41
C ALA A 29 -35.87 26.27 19.90
N PRO A 30 -35.08 27.06 19.07
CA PRO A 30 -35.29 27.36 17.66
C PRO A 30 -34.03 27.43 16.72
N LEU A 31 -34.27 27.19 15.44
CA LEU A 31 -33.76 27.75 14.20
C LEU A 31 -32.28 28.21 14.05
N LEU A 32 -31.59 27.49 13.17
CA LEU A 32 -30.75 28.10 12.15
C LEU A 32 -30.67 27.21 10.90
N LYS A 33 -30.90 27.83 9.75
CA LYS A 33 -31.01 27.21 8.42
C LYS A 33 -29.68 26.66 7.94
N LYS A 34 -29.63 25.39 7.51
CA LYS A 34 -28.66 24.91 6.52
C LYS A 34 -29.39 23.98 5.53
N LYS A 35 -29.13 24.26 4.24
CA LYS A 35 -29.68 23.55 3.09
C LYS A 35 -29.27 22.07 3.12
N VAL A 36 -30.23 21.19 2.98
CA VAL A 36 -30.06 19.77 2.72
C VAL A 36 -30.04 19.58 1.22
N VAL A 37 -29.00 18.96 0.69
CA VAL A 37 -28.94 18.42 -0.66
C VAL A 37 -29.52 17.01 -0.61
N LYS A 38 -30.58 16.80 -1.33
CA LYS A 38 -31.20 15.47 -1.51
C LYS A 38 -30.40 14.67 -2.55
N LYS A 39 -30.02 13.47 -2.18
CA LYS A 39 -29.56 12.41 -3.03
C LYS A 39 -30.78 11.82 -3.75
N VAL A 40 -30.75 11.78 -5.07
CA VAL A 40 -31.76 11.09 -5.88
C VAL A 40 -31.13 9.79 -6.35
N GLU A 41 -31.69 8.69 -5.94
CA GLU A 41 -31.47 7.37 -6.52
C GLU A 41 -32.36 7.23 -7.73
N ASN A 42 -31.76 6.95 -8.88
CA ASN A 42 -32.50 6.63 -10.10
C ASN A 42 -32.68 5.12 -10.19
N ASN A 43 -33.92 4.70 -10.11
CA ASN A 43 -34.38 3.45 -10.72
C ASN A 43 -34.80 3.77 -12.16
N PHE A 44 -34.20 3.09 -13.11
CA PHE A 44 -34.69 3.06 -14.49
C PHE A 44 -35.46 1.75 -14.67
N GLU A 45 -36.74 1.87 -14.96
CA GLU A 45 -37.51 0.86 -15.72
C GLU A 45 -37.67 1.35 -17.15
N GLU A 46 -37.56 0.40 -18.07
CA GLU A 46 -37.64 0.59 -19.51
C GLU A 46 -39.03 0.93 -19.98
N GLU A 47 -39.07 1.49 -21.19
CA GLU A 47 -40.20 1.75 -22.11
C GLU A 47 -40.82 3.14 -22.01
N ASP A 48 -40.39 4.02 -22.97
CA ASP A 48 -41.36 4.69 -23.83
C ASP A 48 -40.71 5.33 -25.07
N PHE A 49 -41.25 5.00 -26.21
CA PHE A 49 -40.84 5.41 -27.55
C PHE A 49 -40.98 6.93 -27.76
N ILE A 50 -39.91 7.55 -28.27
CA ILE A 50 -39.93 8.95 -28.71
C ILE A 50 -40.68 9.05 -30.06
N LYS A 51 -41.80 9.75 -30.07
CA LYS A 51 -42.43 10.24 -31.31
C LYS A 51 -41.70 11.50 -31.80
N PRO A 52 -41.55 11.68 -33.12
CA PRO A 52 -40.89 12.84 -33.67
C PRO A 52 -41.71 14.13 -33.43
N ILE A 53 -41.05 15.16 -32.95
CA ILE A 53 -41.62 16.50 -32.69
C ILE A 53 -41.78 17.22 -34.01
N ASN A 54 -42.98 17.68 -34.31
CA ASN A 54 -43.35 18.42 -35.51
C ASN A 54 -42.88 19.89 -35.39
N ILE A 55 -41.94 20.29 -36.25
CA ILE A 55 -41.30 21.59 -36.30
C ILE A 55 -42.29 22.75 -36.44
N ASN A 56 -43.53 22.52 -36.96
CA ASN A 56 -44.52 23.55 -37.14
C ASN A 56 -45.22 24.04 -35.85
N GLU A 57 -45.02 23.36 -34.70
CA GLU A 57 -45.59 23.84 -33.43
C GLU A 57 -44.63 24.80 -32.69
N ILE A 58 -43.35 24.79 -33.02
CA ILE A 58 -42.32 25.65 -32.36
C ILE A 58 -42.41 27.07 -32.93
N GLU A 59 -42.73 27.24 -34.22
CA GLU A 59 -42.86 28.59 -34.83
C GLU A 59 -44.05 29.35 -34.28
N LYS A 60 -45.17 28.70 -34.04
CA LYS A 60 -46.39 29.37 -33.49
C LYS A 60 -46.24 29.80 -32.02
N THR A 61 -45.42 29.13 -31.24
CA THR A 61 -45.18 29.50 -29.83
C THR A 61 -44.22 30.67 -29.70
N THR A 62 -43.31 30.81 -30.66
CA THR A 62 -42.29 31.92 -30.65
C THR A 62 -42.93 33.22 -31.10
N GLU A 63 -43.82 33.22 -32.10
CA GLU A 63 -44.55 34.45 -32.52
C GLU A 63 -45.50 34.98 -31.44
N VAL A 64 -46.15 34.14 -30.65
CA VAL A 64 -47.05 34.58 -29.56
C VAL A 64 -46.27 35.15 -28.37
N GLN A 65 -45.01 34.72 -28.14
CA GLN A 65 -44.19 35.32 -27.11
C GLN A 65 -43.56 36.65 -27.51
N ILE A 66 -43.22 36.81 -28.78
CA ILE A 66 -42.65 38.09 -29.28
C ILE A 66 -43.73 39.20 -29.29
N SER A 67 -44.99 38.90 -29.69
CA SER A 67 -46.09 39.85 -29.66
C SER A 67 -46.47 40.33 -28.25
N LYS A 68 -46.37 39.46 -27.23
CA LYS A 68 -46.62 39.83 -25.84
C LYS A 68 -45.52 40.67 -25.20
N GLU A 69 -44.29 40.52 -25.64
CA GLU A 69 -43.13 41.26 -25.13
C GLU A 69 -43.06 42.67 -25.71
N GLU A 70 -43.52 42.88 -26.97
CA GLU A 70 -43.64 44.20 -27.58
C GLU A 70 -44.81 45.04 -27.01
N GLU A 71 -45.95 44.38 -26.72
CA GLU A 71 -47.09 45.04 -26.06
C GLU A 71 -46.75 45.46 -24.62
N TYR A 72 -45.95 44.65 -23.90
CA TYR A 72 -45.46 44.98 -22.55
C TYR A 72 -44.46 46.15 -22.56
N LYS A 73 -43.55 46.21 -23.56
CA LYS A 73 -42.58 47.30 -23.73
C LYS A 73 -43.27 48.63 -24.11
N SER A 74 -44.29 48.60 -25.00
CA SER A 74 -45.05 49.80 -25.40
C SER A 74 -45.89 50.38 -24.25
N ASN A 75 -46.45 49.56 -23.37
CA ASN A 75 -47.22 49.99 -22.20
C ASN A 75 -46.30 50.55 -21.07
N MET A 76 -45.05 50.10 -20.99
CA MET A 76 -44.05 50.64 -20.05
C MET A 76 -43.50 51.99 -20.51
N GLU A 77 -43.33 52.22 -21.81
CA GLU A 77 -42.92 53.54 -22.34
C GLU A 77 -43.95 54.61 -22.17
N GLN A 78 -45.25 54.30 -22.31
CA GLN A 78 -46.33 55.31 -22.05
C GLN A 78 -46.48 55.64 -20.56
N LYS A 79 -46.18 54.73 -19.62
CA LYS A 79 -46.20 55.01 -18.18
C LYS A 79 -45.02 55.86 -17.74
N ASN A 80 -43.86 55.78 -18.39
CA ASN A 80 -42.67 56.53 -18.04
C ASN A 80 -42.66 57.96 -18.61
N LYS A 81 -43.46 58.26 -19.67
CA LYS A 81 -43.61 59.64 -20.22
C LYS A 81 -44.51 60.57 -19.38
N LYS A 82 -45.29 60.00 -18.43
CA LYS A 82 -46.21 60.86 -17.59
C LYS A 82 -45.64 61.20 -16.22
N ARG A 83 -44.44 60.82 -15.87
CA ARG A 83 -43.78 61.10 -14.54
C ARG A 83 -42.51 61.89 -14.56
N MET A 84 -42.09 62.45 -15.67
CA MET A 84 -40.88 63.29 -15.76
C MET A 84 -41.10 64.68 -16.17
N VAL A 85 -42.00 65.40 -15.46
CA VAL A 85 -41.95 66.81 -15.36
C VAL A 85 -42.06 67.14 -13.89
N ILE A 86 -40.91 67.41 -13.25
CA ILE A 86 -40.61 68.32 -12.18
C ILE A 86 -39.22 67.98 -11.61
N LYS A 87 -38.34 69.04 -11.67
CA LYS A 87 -37.02 69.20 -11.00
C LYS A 87 -35.76 68.77 -11.71
N LYS A 88 -35.36 69.61 -12.69
CA LYS A 88 -33.92 69.89 -12.88
C LYS A 88 -33.40 70.66 -11.67
N LYS A 89 -32.45 70.03 -10.89
CA LYS A 89 -31.42 70.80 -10.17
C LYS A 89 -30.16 69.97 -9.99
N LYS A 90 -29.06 70.48 -10.59
CA LYS A 90 -27.62 70.31 -10.25
C LYS A 90 -27.18 69.05 -9.49
N GLY A 91 -26.75 68.01 -10.22
CA GLY A 91 -26.04 66.83 -9.68
C GLY A 91 -25.19 66.06 -10.72
N LYS A 92 -25.20 66.43 -12.01
CA LYS A 92 -24.59 65.63 -13.11
C LYS A 92 -23.06 65.74 -13.31
N LYS A 93 -22.34 66.61 -12.52
CA LYS A 93 -20.88 66.76 -12.72
C LYS A 93 -20.00 65.90 -11.79
N ILE A 94 -20.50 65.45 -10.66
CA ILE A 94 -19.74 64.69 -9.70
C ILE A 94 -19.75 63.13 -10.05
N GLY A 95 -20.88 62.57 -10.41
CA GLY A 95 -20.98 61.19 -10.78
C GLY A 95 -20.15 60.85 -12.04
N TRP A 96 -20.12 61.70 -13.03
CA TRP A 96 -19.28 61.55 -14.21
C TRP A 96 -17.79 61.69 -13.98
N LYS A 97 -17.39 62.48 -12.98
CA LYS A 97 -15.99 62.57 -12.53
C LYS A 97 -15.57 61.31 -11.75
N ILE A 98 -16.44 60.82 -10.88
CA ILE A 98 -16.20 59.54 -10.16
C ILE A 98 -16.14 58.37 -11.13
N PHE A 99 -17.05 58.27 -12.12
CA PHE A 99 -17.02 57.24 -13.18
C PHE A 99 -15.73 57.35 -14.02
N ARG A 100 -15.26 58.57 -14.39
CA ARG A 100 -13.98 58.72 -15.09
C ARG A 100 -12.78 58.29 -14.21
N ILE A 101 -12.77 58.68 -12.94
CA ILE A 101 -11.71 58.28 -12.00
C ILE A 101 -11.73 56.74 -11.84
N PHE A 102 -12.91 56.14 -11.69
CA PHE A 102 -13.06 54.67 -11.61
C PHE A 102 -12.57 53.99 -12.91
N LEU A 103 -12.93 54.52 -14.07
CA LEU A 103 -12.45 54.03 -15.36
C LEU A 103 -10.93 54.17 -15.52
N PHE A 104 -10.36 55.33 -15.09
CA PHE A 104 -8.89 55.51 -15.08
C PHE A 104 -8.18 54.56 -14.12
N VAL A 105 -8.73 54.34 -12.93
CA VAL A 105 -8.17 53.36 -11.97
C VAL A 105 -8.27 51.93 -12.53
N MET A 106 -9.39 51.57 -13.14
CA MET A 106 -9.55 50.28 -13.82
C MET A 106 -8.56 50.12 -14.97
N ILE A 107 -8.38 51.13 -15.81
CA ILE A 107 -7.38 51.10 -16.89
C ILE A 107 -5.96 50.99 -16.32
N ALA A 108 -5.65 51.77 -15.27
CA ALA A 108 -4.33 51.69 -14.62
C ALA A 108 -4.09 50.29 -14.01
N LEU A 109 -5.07 49.71 -13.34
CA LEU A 109 -5.00 48.34 -12.81
C LEU A 109 -4.85 47.33 -13.93
N CYS A 110 -5.53 47.50 -15.07
CA CYS A 110 -5.36 46.64 -16.24
C CYS A 110 -3.95 46.78 -16.86
N ILE A 111 -3.38 47.99 -16.90
CA ILE A 111 -2.01 48.22 -17.41
C ILE A 111 -0.97 47.60 -16.45
N ILE A 112 -1.12 47.81 -15.13
CA ILE A 112 -0.23 47.24 -14.13
C ILE A 112 -0.34 45.71 -14.14
N GLY A 113 -1.56 45.18 -14.12
CA GLY A 113 -1.82 43.74 -14.20
C GLY A 113 -1.30 43.13 -15.51
N GLY A 114 -1.51 43.81 -16.63
CA GLY A 114 -0.95 43.43 -17.93
C GLY A 114 0.58 43.49 -17.96
N GLY A 115 1.19 44.48 -17.32
CA GLY A 115 2.66 44.61 -17.21
C GLY A 115 3.25 43.48 -16.36
N ILE A 116 2.63 43.14 -15.24
CA ILE A 116 3.05 41.98 -14.40
C ILE A 116 2.88 40.67 -15.17
N ALA A 117 1.71 40.46 -15.81
CA ALA A 117 1.45 39.30 -16.62
C ALA A 117 2.46 39.15 -17.78
N PHE A 118 2.80 40.26 -18.44
CA PHE A 118 3.81 40.30 -19.50
C PHE A 118 5.21 39.96 -18.99
N GLY A 119 5.62 40.51 -17.82
CA GLY A 119 6.91 40.22 -17.21
C GLY A 119 7.05 38.77 -16.76
N VAL A 120 5.97 38.19 -16.22
CA VAL A 120 5.94 36.74 -15.90
C VAL A 120 5.99 35.88 -17.17
N LEU A 121 5.27 36.31 -18.22
CA LEU A 121 5.25 35.58 -19.49
C LEU A 121 6.64 35.57 -20.16
N THR A 122 7.33 36.74 -20.21
CA THR A 122 8.68 36.84 -20.78
C THR A 122 9.68 36.00 -19.96
N GLY A 123 9.61 36.04 -18.62
CA GLY A 123 10.48 35.19 -17.78
C GLY A 123 10.28 33.69 -17.99
N ILE A 124 9.05 33.23 -18.18
CA ILE A 124 8.75 31.84 -18.50
C ILE A 124 9.29 31.44 -19.88
N ILE A 125 9.20 32.37 -20.86
CA ILE A 125 9.66 32.12 -22.24
C ILE A 125 11.19 32.08 -22.31
N GLU A 126 11.88 32.99 -21.62
CA GLU A 126 13.35 33.05 -21.60
C GLU A 126 13.99 31.80 -20.97
N ASP A 127 13.28 31.16 -20.00
CA ASP A 127 13.72 29.91 -19.36
C ASP A 127 13.32 28.65 -20.14
N THR A 128 12.74 28.79 -21.36
CA THR A 128 12.22 27.66 -22.14
C THR A 128 13.18 27.29 -23.25
N SER A 129 13.76 26.05 -23.15
CA SER A 129 14.57 25.48 -24.25
C SER A 129 13.73 25.26 -25.50
N GLU A 130 14.31 25.58 -26.66
CA GLU A 130 13.69 25.28 -27.96
C GLU A 130 13.84 23.78 -28.28
N VAL A 131 12.84 23.22 -28.96
CA VAL A 131 12.90 21.85 -29.47
C VAL A 131 13.62 21.88 -30.81
N THR A 132 14.69 21.13 -31.00
CA THR A 132 15.46 21.05 -32.23
C THR A 132 15.08 19.80 -33.04
N LEU A 133 15.20 19.90 -34.39
CA LEU A 133 14.93 18.78 -35.27
C LEU A 133 15.90 17.60 -35.07
N GLU A 134 17.10 17.87 -34.53
CA GLU A 134 18.12 16.86 -34.25
C GLU A 134 17.69 15.87 -33.17
N ASP A 135 16.79 16.28 -32.29
CA ASP A 135 16.24 15.43 -31.22
C ASP A 135 15.30 14.32 -31.75
N MET A 136 15.00 14.29 -33.05
CA MET A 136 13.97 13.39 -33.64
C MET A 136 14.51 12.33 -34.62
N ILE A 137 15.81 12.33 -34.96
CA ILE A 137 16.33 11.44 -36.01
C ILE A 137 17.30 10.41 -35.46
N LEU A 138 16.80 9.24 -35.04
CA LEU A 138 17.65 8.12 -34.60
C LEU A 138 17.12 6.78 -35.13
N LYS A 139 18.01 5.95 -35.65
CA LYS A 139 17.66 4.74 -36.43
C LYS A 139 18.28 3.41 -35.95
N GLU A 140 18.89 3.32 -34.76
CA GLU A 140 19.59 2.12 -34.34
C GLU A 140 18.98 1.55 -33.01
N ASN A 141 18.85 0.21 -32.99
CA ASN A 141 18.32 -0.48 -31.79
C ASN A 141 19.30 -0.41 -30.62
N SER A 142 18.85 0.01 -29.45
CA SER A 142 19.67 -0.05 -28.27
C SER A 142 19.77 -1.48 -27.73
N THR A 143 20.89 -1.77 -27.05
CA THR A 143 21.20 -3.10 -26.53
C THR A 143 21.38 -3.03 -25.02
N LEU A 144 20.74 -3.95 -24.31
CA LEU A 144 20.90 -4.14 -22.85
C LEU A 144 21.94 -5.23 -22.59
N TYR A 145 22.89 -4.93 -21.72
CA TYR A 145 23.93 -5.85 -21.28
C TYR A 145 23.75 -6.19 -19.81
N SER A 146 24.02 -7.44 -19.44
CA SER A 146 24.12 -7.89 -18.06
C SER A 146 25.32 -7.26 -17.34
N SER A 147 25.42 -7.50 -16.05
CA SER A 147 26.53 -7.01 -15.21
C SER A 147 27.89 -7.54 -15.64
N ASP A 148 27.93 -8.69 -16.32
CA ASP A 148 29.13 -9.33 -16.89
C ASP A 148 29.33 -9.07 -18.39
N GLY A 149 28.49 -8.19 -18.99
CA GLY A 149 28.62 -7.73 -20.38
C GLY A 149 27.99 -8.65 -21.43
N GLN A 150 27.19 -9.65 -21.07
CA GLN A 150 26.44 -10.44 -22.02
C GLN A 150 25.16 -9.69 -22.46
N VAL A 151 24.75 -9.91 -23.73
CA VAL A 151 23.52 -9.30 -24.25
C VAL A 151 22.30 -9.94 -23.58
N ILE A 152 21.49 -9.13 -22.94
CA ILE A 152 20.21 -9.55 -22.32
C ILE A 152 19.07 -9.40 -23.33
N ALA A 153 19.01 -8.24 -23.98
CA ALA A 153 17.95 -7.90 -24.92
C ALA A 153 18.43 -6.82 -25.88
N GLN A 154 17.82 -6.80 -27.04
CA GLN A 154 17.86 -5.66 -27.95
C GLN A 154 16.52 -4.95 -27.88
N LEU A 155 16.54 -3.66 -27.66
CA LEU A 155 15.34 -2.83 -27.74
C LEU A 155 15.04 -2.64 -29.22
N LYS A 156 14.44 -3.66 -29.81
CA LYS A 156 13.99 -3.56 -31.19
C LYS A 156 12.87 -2.54 -31.21
N GLY A 157 13.17 -1.32 -31.62
CA GLY A 157 12.18 -0.52 -32.31
C GLY A 157 11.64 -1.45 -33.38
N THR A 158 10.33 -1.57 -33.49
CA THR A 158 9.74 -2.50 -34.46
C THR A 158 10.45 -2.29 -35.79
N GLU A 159 11.21 -3.29 -36.25
CA GLU A 159 12.01 -3.21 -37.49
C GLU A 159 11.16 -2.93 -38.75
N ASN A 160 9.85 -2.97 -38.61
CA ASN A 160 8.87 -2.53 -39.58
C ASN A 160 8.35 -1.12 -39.34
N ARG A 161 9.12 -0.20 -38.69
CA ARG A 161 8.87 1.22 -38.87
C ARG A 161 9.32 1.65 -40.23
N GLU A 162 8.54 1.40 -41.19
CA GLU A 162 8.45 2.32 -42.30
C GLU A 162 7.78 3.56 -41.69
N LEU A 163 8.61 4.59 -41.45
CA LEU A 163 8.05 5.89 -41.09
C LEU A 163 7.07 6.25 -42.19
N VAL A 164 5.82 6.38 -41.88
CA VAL A 164 4.83 6.78 -42.86
C VAL A 164 5.11 8.23 -43.20
N GLN A 165 5.43 8.48 -44.43
CA GLN A 165 5.56 9.82 -44.95
C GLN A 165 4.14 10.40 -45.11
N TYR A 166 3.96 11.68 -44.80
CA TYR A 166 2.66 12.34 -44.94
C TYR A 166 2.01 12.12 -46.31
N LYS A 167 2.84 12.17 -47.38
CA LYS A 167 2.38 11.95 -48.78
C LYS A 167 1.82 10.55 -49.05
N ASP A 168 2.19 9.56 -48.22
CA ASP A 168 1.78 8.16 -48.37
C ASP A 168 0.53 7.84 -47.50
N LEU A 169 0.07 8.79 -46.66
CA LEU A 169 -1.12 8.63 -45.86
C LEU A 169 -2.39 8.83 -46.68
N PRO A 170 -3.38 7.96 -46.58
CA PRO A 170 -4.71 8.22 -47.10
C PRO A 170 -5.27 9.51 -46.50
N SER A 171 -5.86 10.37 -47.36
CA SER A 171 -6.40 11.67 -46.89
C SER A 171 -7.42 11.53 -45.78
N TYR A 172 -8.25 10.49 -45.79
CA TYR A 172 -9.26 10.25 -44.76
C TYR A 172 -8.65 9.85 -43.38
N VAL A 173 -7.40 9.38 -43.33
CA VAL A 173 -6.68 9.16 -42.06
C VAL A 173 -6.35 10.49 -41.44
N VAL A 174 -5.75 11.41 -42.20
CA VAL A 174 -5.46 12.79 -41.75
C VAL A 174 -6.75 13.54 -41.40
N ASP A 175 -7.79 13.37 -42.22
CA ASP A 175 -9.08 13.98 -42.00
C ASP A 175 -9.78 13.45 -40.72
N ALA A 176 -9.70 12.15 -40.45
CA ALA A 176 -10.23 11.56 -39.22
C ALA A 176 -9.57 12.14 -37.96
N VAL A 177 -8.24 12.19 -37.97
CA VAL A 177 -7.45 12.72 -36.85
C VAL A 177 -7.69 14.20 -36.67
N THR A 178 -7.61 14.99 -37.72
CA THR A 178 -7.86 16.44 -37.62
C THR A 178 -9.29 16.76 -37.21
N SER A 179 -10.28 16.02 -37.73
CA SER A 179 -11.70 16.25 -37.41
C SER A 179 -12.01 16.10 -35.91
N ILE A 180 -11.33 15.21 -35.20
CA ILE A 180 -11.62 14.97 -33.80
C ILE A 180 -10.63 15.69 -32.87
N GLU A 181 -9.35 15.74 -33.23
CA GLU A 181 -8.32 16.32 -32.39
C GLU A 181 -8.13 17.83 -32.64
N ASP A 182 -8.16 18.29 -33.90
CA ASP A 182 -7.85 19.67 -34.25
C ASP A 182 -8.44 20.08 -35.59
N GLU A 183 -9.76 20.44 -35.62
CA GLU A 183 -10.53 20.75 -36.85
C GLU A 183 -9.91 21.87 -37.71
N ARG A 184 -9.12 22.75 -37.11
CA ARG A 184 -8.47 23.89 -37.75
C ARG A 184 -6.96 23.76 -37.84
N PHE A 185 -6.42 22.57 -37.75
CA PHE A 185 -4.97 22.30 -37.76
C PHE A 185 -4.24 23.04 -38.87
N PHE A 186 -4.73 22.96 -40.11
CA PHE A 186 -4.12 23.60 -41.25
C PHE A 186 -4.30 25.13 -41.35
N THR A 187 -4.97 25.76 -40.41
CA THR A 187 -5.31 27.20 -40.45
C THR A 187 -4.79 28.04 -39.31
N HIS A 188 -4.34 27.45 -38.22
CA HIS A 188 -3.73 28.15 -37.10
C HIS A 188 -2.21 27.96 -37.09
N ASN A 189 -1.48 28.79 -36.30
CA ASN A 189 -0.03 28.73 -36.16
C ASN A 189 0.34 28.20 -34.76
N GLY A 190 0.23 26.90 -34.57
CA GLY A 190 0.60 26.18 -33.35
C GLY A 190 -0.47 26.21 -32.25
N VAL A 191 -1.20 27.30 -32.10
CA VAL A 191 -2.26 27.47 -31.10
C VAL A 191 -3.55 27.92 -31.75
N ASP A 192 -4.63 27.20 -31.55
CA ASP A 192 -5.97 27.63 -31.92
C ASP A 192 -6.54 28.56 -30.85
N VAL A 193 -6.40 29.88 -31.07
CA VAL A 193 -6.83 30.91 -30.13
C VAL A 193 -8.34 30.85 -29.86
N LYS A 194 -9.17 30.55 -30.89
CA LYS A 194 -10.62 30.45 -30.71
C LYS A 194 -11.01 29.25 -29.86
N ARG A 195 -10.42 28.10 -30.10
CA ARG A 195 -10.66 26.85 -29.34
C ARG A 195 -10.11 26.98 -27.91
N THR A 196 -8.93 27.56 -27.74
CA THR A 196 -8.31 27.81 -26.44
C THR A 196 -9.16 28.76 -25.59
N ALA A 197 -9.63 29.87 -26.19
CA ALA A 197 -10.53 30.82 -25.48
C ALA A 197 -11.85 30.16 -25.09
N ALA A 198 -12.46 29.36 -25.98
CA ALA A 198 -13.68 28.61 -25.68
C ALA A 198 -13.45 27.58 -24.55
N ALA A 199 -12.33 26.89 -24.54
CA ALA A 199 -11.98 25.92 -23.49
C ALA A 199 -11.78 26.62 -22.14
N ILE A 200 -11.07 27.76 -22.09
CA ILE A 200 -10.90 28.57 -20.87
C ILE A 200 -12.25 29.09 -20.37
N PHE A 201 -13.11 29.59 -21.25
CA PHE A 201 -14.44 30.09 -20.92
C PHE A 201 -15.31 28.97 -20.33
N ASN A 202 -15.30 27.76 -20.95
CA ASN A 202 -16.02 26.61 -20.49
C ASN A 202 -15.52 26.12 -19.12
N TYR A 203 -14.20 26.11 -18.92
CA TYR A 203 -13.57 25.76 -17.64
C TYR A 203 -14.00 26.69 -16.50
N VAL A 204 -14.07 28.00 -16.78
CA VAL A 204 -14.50 29.01 -15.79
C VAL A 204 -15.99 28.89 -15.46
N ILE A 205 -16.86 28.68 -16.47
CA ILE A 205 -18.31 28.56 -16.24
C ILE A 205 -18.67 27.27 -15.50
N HIS A 206 -17.98 26.17 -15.77
CA HIS A 206 -18.24 24.87 -15.15
C HIS A 206 -17.39 24.60 -13.90
N PHE A 207 -16.84 25.68 -13.26
CA PHE A 207 -16.09 25.59 -12.00
C PHE A 207 -14.97 24.51 -12.01
N GLY A 208 -14.20 24.44 -13.09
CA GLY A 208 -13.07 23.53 -13.19
C GLY A 208 -13.41 22.11 -13.65
N LYS A 209 -14.65 21.84 -14.01
CA LYS A 209 -15.07 20.59 -14.65
C LYS A 209 -15.38 20.86 -16.13
N SER A 210 -14.45 20.56 -17.00
CA SER A 210 -14.67 20.69 -18.45
C SER A 210 -13.99 19.50 -19.15
N ASP A 211 -14.78 18.72 -19.86
CA ASP A 211 -14.31 17.63 -20.72
C ASP A 211 -13.88 18.13 -22.10
N PHE A 212 -13.86 19.46 -22.31
CA PHE A 212 -13.53 20.07 -23.58
C PHE A 212 -12.02 20.26 -23.74
N GLY A 213 -11.38 19.41 -24.56
CA GLY A 213 -9.97 19.50 -24.91
C GLY A 213 -9.68 20.70 -25.83
N GLY A 214 -8.83 21.64 -25.35
CA GLY A 214 -8.46 22.85 -26.09
C GLY A 214 -7.07 22.80 -26.74
N SER A 215 -6.35 21.67 -26.71
CA SER A 215 -4.99 21.54 -27.26
C SER A 215 -5.04 21.24 -28.76
N THR A 216 -4.12 21.83 -29.52
CA THR A 216 -3.90 21.52 -30.95
C THR A 216 -3.02 20.31 -31.12
N ILE A 217 -2.97 19.74 -32.35
CA ILE A 217 -2.05 18.66 -32.70
C ILE A 217 -0.59 19.08 -32.48
N THR A 218 -0.20 20.31 -32.87
CA THR A 218 1.13 20.85 -32.62
C THR A 218 1.45 20.92 -31.12
N GLN A 219 0.49 21.34 -30.29
CA GLN A 219 0.65 21.33 -28.82
C GLN A 219 0.76 19.92 -28.26
N GLN A 220 0.01 18.96 -28.82
CA GLN A 220 0.12 17.55 -28.44
C GLN A 220 1.46 16.96 -28.83
N LEU A 221 1.96 17.24 -30.03
CA LEU A 221 3.29 16.86 -30.47
C LEU A 221 4.35 17.42 -29.51
N VAL A 222 4.34 18.73 -29.24
CA VAL A 222 5.23 19.38 -28.28
C VAL A 222 5.10 18.76 -26.89
N LYS A 223 3.89 18.55 -26.39
CA LYS A 223 3.65 17.88 -25.13
C LYS A 223 4.22 16.46 -25.12
N ASN A 224 4.09 15.73 -26.22
CA ASN A 224 4.60 14.37 -26.33
C ASN A 224 6.13 14.32 -26.51
N THR A 225 6.74 15.40 -27.03
CA THR A 225 8.20 15.52 -27.26
C THR A 225 8.93 16.31 -26.16
N THR A 226 8.24 17.10 -25.29
CA THR A 226 8.87 17.83 -24.17
C THR A 226 8.23 17.43 -22.85
N ASP A 227 8.98 16.83 -21.87
CA ASP A 227 8.39 16.28 -20.60
C ASP A 227 8.21 17.32 -19.51
N ASP A 228 7.42 18.33 -19.81
CA ASP A 228 7.03 19.30 -18.80
C ASP A 228 5.89 18.72 -17.94
N LYS A 229 6.24 17.97 -16.86
CA LYS A 229 5.29 17.24 -15.98
C LYS A 229 4.58 18.10 -14.95
N GLU A 230 4.99 19.35 -14.79
CA GLU A 230 4.29 20.22 -13.85
C GLU A 230 2.83 20.41 -14.27
N ALA A 231 1.90 19.99 -13.43
CA ALA A 231 0.48 20.25 -13.60
C ALA A 231 0.17 21.74 -13.28
N SER A 232 0.82 22.67 -13.99
CA SER A 232 0.74 24.10 -13.76
C SER A 232 0.35 24.85 -15.03
N TRP A 233 -0.22 26.03 -14.86
CA TRP A 233 -0.54 26.92 -15.99
C TRP A 233 0.74 27.44 -16.68
N THR A 234 1.88 27.46 -16.00
CA THR A 234 3.19 27.82 -16.56
C THR A 234 3.63 26.83 -17.63
N ARG A 235 3.42 25.52 -17.39
CA ARG A 235 3.63 24.49 -18.42
C ARG A 235 2.83 24.76 -19.69
N LYS A 236 1.56 25.18 -19.55
CA LYS A 236 0.70 25.42 -20.72
C LYS A 236 1.20 26.61 -21.56
N ILE A 237 1.81 27.61 -20.90
CA ILE A 237 2.42 28.75 -21.62
C ILE A 237 3.69 28.28 -22.36
N ARG A 238 4.53 27.48 -21.74
CA ARG A 238 5.72 26.92 -22.41
C ARG A 238 5.31 26.04 -23.59
N GLU A 239 4.27 25.22 -23.46
CA GLU A 239 3.70 24.41 -24.53
C GLU A 239 3.20 25.28 -25.70
N TRP A 240 2.50 26.38 -25.42
CA TRP A 240 2.05 27.33 -26.47
C TRP A 240 3.23 27.97 -27.19
N TYR A 241 4.22 28.44 -26.44
CA TYR A 241 5.42 29.06 -27.02
C TYR A 241 6.16 28.10 -27.95
N ARG A 242 6.41 26.88 -27.46
CA ARG A 242 7.09 25.84 -28.24
C ARG A 242 6.28 25.42 -29.47
N ALA A 243 4.97 25.31 -29.36
CA ALA A 243 4.10 24.99 -30.50
C ALA A 243 4.14 26.09 -31.57
N ILE A 244 4.11 27.37 -31.18
CA ILE A 244 4.26 28.50 -32.11
C ILE A 244 5.67 28.53 -32.71
N SER A 245 6.70 28.20 -31.96
CA SER A 245 8.08 28.17 -32.43
C SER A 245 8.31 27.01 -33.41
N LEU A 246 7.73 25.86 -33.16
CA LEU A 246 7.80 24.66 -34.02
C LEU A 246 7.19 24.95 -35.41
N GLU A 247 6.04 25.60 -35.47
CA GLU A 247 5.37 25.95 -36.74
C GLU A 247 6.05 27.08 -37.52
N LYS A 248 7.12 27.69 -36.99
CA LYS A 248 8.00 28.58 -37.77
C LYS A 248 9.09 27.85 -38.55
N ILE A 249 9.40 26.64 -38.10
CA ILE A 249 10.52 25.84 -38.66
C ILE A 249 10.08 24.54 -39.32
N MET A 250 8.79 24.15 -39.16
CA MET A 250 8.22 22.94 -39.76
C MET A 250 6.90 23.27 -40.48
N GLU A 251 6.69 22.65 -41.64
CA GLU A 251 5.41 22.74 -42.35
C GLU A 251 4.34 21.87 -41.67
N LYS A 252 3.06 22.14 -41.93
CA LYS A 252 1.94 21.42 -41.33
C LYS A 252 1.95 19.93 -41.62
N GLU A 253 2.35 19.56 -42.81
CA GLU A 253 2.51 18.20 -43.26
C GLU A 253 3.59 17.45 -42.46
N ASP A 254 4.73 18.09 -42.20
CA ASP A 254 5.82 17.53 -41.42
C ASP A 254 5.39 17.37 -39.93
N ILE A 255 4.66 18.35 -39.36
CA ILE A 255 4.13 18.29 -38.01
C ILE A 255 3.13 17.12 -37.87
N MET A 256 2.26 16.94 -38.87
CA MET A 256 1.31 15.82 -38.91
C MET A 256 2.02 14.49 -39.00
N GLU A 257 3.02 14.39 -39.87
CA GLU A 257 3.87 13.20 -40.03
C GLU A 257 4.52 12.81 -38.70
N GLN A 258 5.18 13.77 -38.05
CA GLN A 258 5.83 13.54 -36.76
C GLN A 258 4.83 13.16 -35.69
N TYR A 259 3.68 13.82 -35.65
CA TYR A 259 2.61 13.51 -34.69
C TYR A 259 2.12 12.07 -34.85
N LEU A 260 1.76 11.68 -36.07
CA LEU A 260 1.23 10.35 -36.37
C LEU A 260 2.28 9.25 -36.21
N ASN A 261 3.57 9.56 -36.37
CA ASN A 261 4.65 8.61 -36.14
C ASN A 261 5.07 8.46 -34.67
N THR A 262 4.69 9.42 -33.79
CA THR A 262 5.15 9.43 -32.39
C THR A 262 4.07 9.11 -31.38
N ILE A 263 2.79 9.31 -31.73
CA ILE A 263 1.71 9.18 -30.77
C ILE A 263 1.53 7.75 -30.27
N TYR A 264 1.32 7.62 -28.93
CA TYR A 264 0.99 6.33 -28.33
C TYR A 264 -0.49 5.99 -28.57
N MET A 265 -0.75 4.80 -29.08
CA MET A 265 -2.07 4.34 -29.50
C MET A 265 -2.57 3.09 -28.74
N GLY A 266 -1.98 2.78 -27.57
CA GLY A 266 -2.36 1.58 -26.79
C GLY A 266 -1.62 0.33 -27.29
N ASP A 267 -1.75 -0.76 -26.52
CA ASP A 267 -1.19 -2.08 -26.83
C ASP A 267 0.25 -2.06 -27.35
N ASN A 268 1.07 -1.21 -26.74
CA ASN A 268 2.46 -0.96 -27.13
C ASN A 268 2.66 -0.41 -28.57
N ALA A 269 1.59 0.08 -29.23
CA ALA A 269 1.68 0.73 -30.52
C ALA A 269 2.09 2.20 -30.39
N TYR A 270 3.23 2.56 -30.91
CA TYR A 270 3.69 3.93 -31.10
C TYR A 270 3.71 4.24 -32.60
N GLY A 271 2.97 5.26 -32.98
CA GLY A 271 2.73 5.61 -34.38
C GLY A 271 1.53 4.89 -34.98
N ILE A 272 0.94 5.56 -35.99
CA ILE A 272 -0.31 5.12 -36.63
C ILE A 272 -0.14 3.85 -37.46
N GLU A 273 1.03 3.68 -38.12
CA GLU A 273 1.34 2.46 -38.86
C GLU A 273 1.32 1.24 -37.97
N LYS A 274 2.02 1.32 -36.82
CA LYS A 274 2.04 0.23 -35.85
C LYS A 274 0.66 -0.04 -35.23
N ALA A 275 -0.15 0.99 -35.02
CA ALA A 275 -1.51 0.82 -34.55
C ALA A 275 -2.39 0.12 -35.59
N ALA A 276 -2.25 0.47 -36.88
CA ALA A 276 -2.97 -0.17 -37.96
C ALA A 276 -2.60 -1.67 -38.07
N GLU A 277 -1.31 -2.00 -37.96
CA GLU A 277 -0.83 -3.38 -37.92
C GLU A 277 -1.39 -4.16 -36.73
N ASN A 278 -1.27 -3.59 -35.52
CA ASN A 278 -1.69 -4.26 -34.28
C ASN A 278 -3.20 -4.51 -34.22
N TYR A 279 -4.00 -3.53 -34.69
CA TYR A 279 -5.44 -3.63 -34.54
C TYR A 279 -6.13 -4.28 -35.74
N PHE A 280 -5.59 -4.07 -36.97
CA PHE A 280 -6.23 -4.52 -38.20
C PHE A 280 -5.38 -5.47 -39.03
N GLY A 281 -4.10 -5.71 -38.67
CA GLY A 281 -3.18 -6.51 -39.48
C GLY A 281 -2.92 -5.92 -40.89
N LYS A 282 -2.97 -4.59 -40.99
CA LYS A 282 -2.85 -3.84 -42.24
C LYS A 282 -1.84 -2.72 -42.10
N ARG A 283 -1.25 -2.32 -43.22
CA ARG A 283 -0.55 -1.04 -43.29
C ARG A 283 -1.57 0.10 -43.18
N VAL A 284 -1.15 1.24 -42.68
CA VAL A 284 -2.04 2.42 -42.60
C VAL A 284 -2.56 2.85 -44.00
N ASN A 285 -1.83 2.58 -45.07
CA ASN A 285 -2.27 2.86 -46.42
C ASN A 285 -3.46 1.99 -46.88
N ASP A 286 -3.63 0.82 -46.27
CA ASP A 286 -4.65 -0.19 -46.62
C ASP A 286 -5.85 -0.18 -45.71
N VAL A 287 -5.88 0.69 -44.67
CA VAL A 287 -7.05 0.82 -43.78
C VAL A 287 -8.18 1.52 -44.56
N ASN A 288 -9.41 1.14 -44.28
CA ASN A 288 -10.57 1.83 -44.80
C ASN A 288 -11.00 3.01 -43.90
N LEU A 289 -12.04 3.75 -44.32
CA LEU A 289 -12.54 4.91 -43.60
C LEU A 289 -13.01 4.56 -42.18
N ALA A 290 -13.66 3.43 -41.97
CA ALA A 290 -14.14 2.98 -40.65
C ALA A 290 -12.96 2.64 -39.72
N GLU A 291 -11.93 2.00 -40.25
CA GLU A 291 -10.69 1.66 -39.53
C GLU A 291 -9.87 2.92 -39.21
N ALA A 292 -9.74 3.86 -40.16
CA ALA A 292 -9.10 5.15 -39.95
C ALA A 292 -9.77 5.97 -38.84
N ALA A 293 -11.10 6.03 -38.85
CA ALA A 293 -11.88 6.67 -37.76
C ALA A 293 -11.71 5.96 -36.41
N CYS A 294 -11.55 4.64 -36.42
CA CYS A 294 -11.25 3.85 -35.23
C CYS A 294 -9.85 4.19 -34.67
N LEU A 295 -8.83 4.27 -35.53
CA LEU A 295 -7.50 4.70 -35.12
C LEU A 295 -7.51 6.10 -34.50
N ALA A 296 -8.19 7.06 -35.14
CA ALA A 296 -8.34 8.41 -34.60
C ALA A 296 -9.08 8.42 -33.25
N ALA A 297 -10.04 7.49 -33.03
CA ALA A 297 -10.76 7.37 -31.76
C ALA A 297 -9.87 6.93 -30.60
N ILE A 298 -8.89 6.07 -30.84
CA ILE A 298 -7.97 5.53 -29.81
C ILE A 298 -7.06 6.62 -29.22
N ILE A 299 -6.69 7.62 -30.02
CA ILE A 299 -5.69 8.65 -29.68
C ILE A 299 -5.98 9.33 -28.33
N GLN A 300 -7.21 9.64 -27.99
CA GLN A 300 -7.56 10.41 -26.79
C GLN A 300 -7.24 9.69 -25.47
N LEU A 301 -7.61 8.41 -25.38
CA LEU A 301 -7.46 7.59 -24.18
C LEU A 301 -7.09 6.14 -24.60
N PRO A 302 -5.84 5.90 -25.04
CA PRO A 302 -5.45 4.63 -25.64
C PRO A 302 -5.71 3.40 -24.76
N SER A 303 -5.60 3.54 -23.43
CA SER A 303 -5.88 2.43 -22.51
C SER A 303 -7.37 2.13 -22.38
N THR A 304 -8.24 3.14 -22.49
CA THR A 304 -9.70 3.00 -22.39
C THR A 304 -10.31 2.48 -23.68
N TYR A 305 -9.80 2.93 -24.82
CA TYR A 305 -10.28 2.57 -26.15
C TYR A 305 -9.52 1.41 -26.78
N ASN A 306 -8.72 0.67 -26.00
CA ASN A 306 -8.02 -0.52 -26.52
C ASN A 306 -9.02 -1.68 -26.72
N PRO A 307 -9.23 -2.17 -27.97
CA PRO A 307 -10.20 -3.23 -28.25
C PRO A 307 -9.88 -4.58 -27.60
N TYR A 308 -8.65 -4.74 -27.07
CA TYR A 308 -8.20 -5.96 -26.42
C TYR A 308 -8.37 -5.96 -24.89
N ASN A 309 -8.81 -4.84 -24.30
CA ASN A 309 -9.07 -4.73 -22.87
C ASN A 309 -10.47 -5.23 -22.44
N GLY A 310 -11.19 -5.92 -23.33
CA GLY A 310 -12.50 -6.51 -23.05
C GLY A 310 -13.65 -5.82 -23.79
N ASP A 311 -14.84 -6.39 -23.63
CA ASP A 311 -16.05 -5.98 -24.39
C ASP A 311 -16.49 -4.54 -24.08
N GLU A 312 -16.32 -4.09 -22.84
CA GLU A 312 -16.65 -2.71 -22.44
C GLU A 312 -15.76 -1.68 -23.16
N SER A 313 -14.45 -1.91 -23.19
CA SER A 313 -13.50 -1.04 -23.91
C SER A 313 -13.77 -1.03 -25.41
N ARG A 314 -14.13 -2.18 -25.96
CA ARG A 314 -14.51 -2.30 -27.39
C ARG A 314 -15.78 -1.54 -27.70
N ALA A 315 -16.80 -1.61 -26.86
CA ALA A 315 -18.04 -0.86 -27.02
C ALA A 315 -17.81 0.65 -26.98
N LEU A 316 -17.00 1.14 -26.03
CA LEU A 316 -16.60 2.55 -25.91
C LEU A 316 -15.80 3.02 -27.15
N LEU A 317 -14.91 2.18 -27.67
CA LEU A 317 -14.18 2.49 -28.90
C LEU A 317 -15.12 2.67 -30.10
N ILE A 318 -16.07 1.75 -30.31
CA ILE A 318 -17.05 1.83 -31.40
C ILE A 318 -17.93 3.08 -31.27
N GLU A 319 -18.36 3.42 -30.06
CA GLU A 319 -19.12 4.65 -29.84
C GLU A 319 -18.30 5.89 -30.22
N ARG A 320 -17.05 5.93 -29.81
CA ARG A 320 -16.14 7.04 -30.14
C ARG A 320 -15.80 7.09 -31.64
N GLN A 321 -15.61 5.96 -32.30
CA GLN A 321 -15.42 5.89 -33.76
C GLN A 321 -16.60 6.53 -34.49
N LYS A 322 -17.83 6.25 -34.08
CA LYS A 322 -19.03 6.91 -34.65
C LYS A 322 -19.03 8.42 -34.43
N LEU A 323 -18.50 8.88 -33.30
CA LEU A 323 -18.32 10.31 -33.03
C LEU A 323 -17.29 10.92 -34.00
N VAL A 324 -16.15 10.26 -34.26
CA VAL A 324 -15.17 10.72 -35.26
C VAL A 324 -15.82 10.84 -36.64
N LEU A 325 -16.51 9.78 -37.12
CA LEU A 325 -17.21 9.80 -38.40
C LEU A 325 -18.26 10.91 -38.48
N SER A 326 -19.03 11.14 -37.43
CA SER A 326 -20.01 12.23 -37.34
C SER A 326 -19.35 13.61 -37.45
N GLN A 327 -18.17 13.82 -36.85
CA GLN A 327 -17.44 15.08 -37.01
C GLN A 327 -16.87 15.24 -38.43
N MET A 328 -16.37 14.16 -39.04
CA MET A 328 -15.92 14.18 -40.42
C MET A 328 -17.05 14.58 -41.39
N LEU A 329 -18.26 14.02 -41.19
CA LEU A 329 -19.45 14.37 -41.96
C LEU A 329 -19.83 15.84 -41.75
N LYS A 330 -19.89 16.31 -40.52
CA LYS A 330 -20.22 17.69 -40.15
C LYS A 330 -19.24 18.71 -40.73
N LEU A 331 -17.96 18.35 -40.87
CA LEU A 331 -16.92 19.17 -41.44
C LEU A 331 -16.84 19.03 -42.98
N GLY A 332 -17.70 18.23 -43.61
CA GLY A 332 -17.74 18.01 -45.03
C GLY A 332 -16.53 17.24 -45.57
N LYS A 333 -15.88 16.45 -44.74
CA LYS A 333 -14.72 15.60 -45.09
C LYS A 333 -15.18 14.31 -45.75
N ILE A 334 -16.37 13.84 -45.46
CA ILE A 334 -17.01 12.66 -46.02
C ILE A 334 -18.48 12.97 -46.44
N SER A 335 -19.01 12.21 -47.37
CA SER A 335 -20.43 12.30 -47.76
C SER A 335 -21.32 11.52 -46.76
N GLN A 336 -22.65 11.71 -46.85
CA GLN A 336 -23.60 10.93 -46.06
C GLN A 336 -23.52 9.44 -46.35
N GLU A 337 -23.33 9.07 -47.64
CA GLU A 337 -23.19 7.68 -48.07
C GLU A 337 -21.96 7.04 -47.46
N GLN A 338 -20.80 7.76 -47.49
CA GLN A 338 -19.57 7.27 -46.86
C GLN A 338 -19.68 7.11 -45.35
N TYR A 339 -20.42 8.03 -44.69
CA TYR A 339 -20.71 7.92 -43.26
C TYR A 339 -21.53 6.67 -42.96
N ASP A 340 -22.65 6.47 -43.71
CA ASP A 340 -23.56 5.34 -43.47
C ASP A 340 -22.85 4.00 -43.72
N GLU A 341 -22.02 3.92 -44.75
CA GLU A 341 -21.19 2.75 -45.08
C GLU A 341 -20.15 2.47 -43.97
N ALA A 342 -19.43 3.50 -43.49
CA ALA A 342 -18.42 3.37 -42.47
C ALA A 342 -19.01 3.00 -41.08
N VAL A 343 -20.19 3.52 -40.73
CA VAL A 343 -20.88 3.15 -39.47
C VAL A 343 -21.43 1.72 -39.52
N ALA A 344 -21.84 1.24 -40.70
CA ALA A 344 -22.33 -0.12 -40.90
C ALA A 344 -21.20 -1.15 -41.01
N TYR A 345 -19.97 -0.70 -41.20
CA TYR A 345 -18.80 -1.58 -41.32
C TYR A 345 -18.46 -2.27 -40.01
N GLU A 346 -18.44 -3.59 -40.00
CA GLU A 346 -18.03 -4.38 -38.84
C GLU A 346 -16.50 -4.38 -38.70
N LEU A 347 -15.98 -3.73 -37.66
CA LEU A 347 -14.54 -3.71 -37.36
C LEU A 347 -14.05 -5.09 -36.96
N LYS A 348 -13.05 -5.59 -37.67
CA LYS A 348 -12.40 -6.87 -37.39
C LYS A 348 -11.03 -6.61 -36.79
N PHE A 349 -10.87 -6.91 -35.49
CA PHE A 349 -9.60 -6.78 -34.79
C PHE A 349 -8.86 -8.10 -34.84
N THR A 350 -7.59 -8.08 -35.30
CA THR A 350 -6.72 -9.26 -35.43
C THR A 350 -5.91 -9.44 -34.15
N LYS A 351 -6.29 -10.40 -33.31
CA LYS A 351 -5.46 -10.85 -32.16
C LYS A 351 -4.24 -11.67 -32.56
N ASP A 352 -4.28 -12.25 -33.74
CA ASP A 352 -3.35 -13.29 -34.18
C ASP A 352 -2.55 -12.88 -35.42
N TYR A 353 -2.10 -11.62 -35.48
CA TYR A 353 -1.00 -11.32 -36.35
C TYR A 353 0.25 -11.97 -35.73
N GLN A 354 0.43 -13.25 -36.02
CA GLN A 354 1.69 -13.94 -35.83
C GLN A 354 2.62 -13.50 -36.98
N ASP A 355 3.35 -12.44 -36.72
CA ASP A 355 4.60 -12.23 -37.44
C ASP A 355 5.51 -13.41 -37.12
N ASP A 356 5.99 -14.15 -38.09
CA ASP A 356 6.98 -15.23 -37.92
C ASP A 356 8.34 -14.69 -37.40
N ASN A 357 8.50 -13.39 -37.31
CA ASN A 357 9.44 -12.67 -36.46
C ASN A 357 8.85 -12.48 -35.08
N LYS A 358 8.78 -13.52 -34.28
CA LYS A 358 8.48 -13.40 -32.84
C LYS A 358 9.46 -12.40 -32.22
N VAL A 359 9.00 -11.15 -32.06
CA VAL A 359 9.71 -10.17 -31.22
C VAL A 359 9.70 -10.78 -29.83
N SER A 360 10.89 -11.18 -29.37
CA SER A 360 11.04 -11.72 -28.01
C SER A 360 10.56 -10.66 -27.04
N VAL A 361 9.47 -10.96 -26.35
CA VAL A 361 8.92 -10.07 -25.31
C VAL A 361 10.00 -9.83 -24.25
N LEU A 362 10.29 -8.57 -23.95
CA LEU A 362 11.28 -8.19 -22.94
C LEU A 362 10.94 -8.78 -21.58
N SER A 363 11.95 -9.15 -20.81
CA SER A 363 11.76 -9.58 -19.44
C SER A 363 11.23 -8.43 -18.57
N TYR A 364 10.63 -8.73 -17.42
CA TYR A 364 10.24 -7.68 -16.45
C TYR A 364 11.43 -6.86 -15.96
N PHE A 365 12.63 -7.48 -15.90
CA PHE A 365 13.85 -6.78 -15.56
C PHE A 365 14.21 -5.76 -16.66
N ALA A 366 14.19 -6.16 -17.92
CA ALA A 366 14.47 -5.28 -19.05
C ALA A 366 13.46 -4.11 -19.11
N ASP A 367 12.17 -4.37 -18.89
CA ASP A 367 11.16 -3.31 -18.83
C ASP A 367 11.45 -2.29 -17.69
N ALA A 368 11.85 -2.78 -16.52
CA ALA A 368 12.20 -1.91 -15.40
C ALA A 368 13.46 -1.07 -15.69
N VAL A 369 14.45 -1.63 -16.38
CA VAL A 369 15.64 -0.89 -16.86
C VAL A 369 15.23 0.19 -17.84
N VAL A 370 14.43 -0.14 -18.84
CA VAL A 370 13.93 0.83 -19.84
C VAL A 370 13.18 1.98 -19.16
N ASP A 371 12.35 1.67 -18.16
CA ASP A 371 11.59 2.68 -17.41
C ASP A 371 12.51 3.61 -16.58
N GLU A 372 13.53 3.05 -15.91
CA GLU A 372 14.49 3.84 -15.11
C GLU A 372 15.39 4.70 -16.01
N VAL A 373 16.00 4.11 -17.05
CA VAL A 373 16.86 4.84 -18.00
C VAL A 373 16.08 5.95 -18.72
N ALA A 374 14.81 5.68 -19.10
CA ALA A 374 13.98 6.69 -19.76
C ALA A 374 13.70 7.89 -18.85
N LYS A 375 13.48 7.68 -17.56
CA LYS A 375 13.29 8.77 -16.57
C LYS A 375 14.55 9.60 -16.42
N ASP A 376 15.68 8.94 -16.22
CA ASP A 376 16.97 9.61 -16.03
C ASP A 376 17.43 10.33 -17.31
N LEU A 377 17.16 9.74 -18.48
CA LEU A 377 17.45 10.35 -19.77
C LEU A 377 16.57 11.58 -20.05
N ALA A 378 15.29 11.47 -19.68
CA ALA A 378 14.35 12.57 -19.77
C ALA A 378 14.79 13.76 -18.91
N GLU A 379 15.16 13.49 -17.65
CA GLU A 379 15.67 14.51 -16.72
C GLU A 379 16.99 15.12 -17.22
N SER A 380 17.95 14.29 -17.62
CA SER A 380 19.29 14.75 -18.07
C SER A 380 19.24 15.61 -19.35
N LYS A 381 18.36 15.25 -20.30
CA LYS A 381 18.24 15.96 -21.60
C LYS A 381 17.13 17.03 -21.61
N GLY A 382 16.32 17.16 -20.55
CA GLY A 382 15.16 18.06 -20.52
C GLY A 382 14.07 17.70 -21.54
N ILE A 383 13.95 16.41 -21.89
CA ILE A 383 12.96 15.91 -22.85
C ILE A 383 11.86 15.12 -22.14
N THR A 384 10.77 14.78 -22.85
CA THR A 384 9.72 13.95 -22.26
C THR A 384 10.15 12.52 -22.02
N TYR A 385 9.46 11.88 -21.03
CA TYR A 385 9.56 10.44 -20.87
C TYR A 385 9.27 9.67 -22.18
N SER A 386 8.25 10.11 -22.95
CA SER A 386 7.92 9.48 -24.23
C SER A 386 9.02 9.67 -25.27
N ALA A 387 9.63 10.85 -25.37
CA ALA A 387 10.79 11.10 -26.24
C ALA A 387 12.00 10.28 -25.79
N ALA A 388 12.26 10.19 -24.47
CA ALA A 388 13.33 9.35 -23.94
C ALA A 388 13.12 7.87 -24.25
N ILE A 389 11.89 7.36 -24.15
CA ILE A 389 11.54 6.00 -24.59
C ILE A 389 11.82 5.82 -26.09
N GLN A 390 11.42 6.78 -26.91
CA GLN A 390 11.70 6.71 -28.34
C GLN A 390 13.21 6.67 -28.62
N LEU A 391 14.00 7.52 -27.95
CA LEU A 391 15.46 7.49 -28.04
C LEU A 391 16.02 6.13 -27.65
N LEU A 392 15.56 5.53 -26.56
CA LEU A 392 16.00 4.21 -26.13
C LEU A 392 15.75 3.12 -27.17
N TYR A 393 14.70 3.24 -27.97
CA TYR A 393 14.42 2.27 -29.02
C TYR A 393 15.09 2.56 -30.36
N THR A 394 15.67 3.78 -30.55
CA THR A 394 16.10 4.23 -31.86
C THR A 394 17.51 4.80 -31.91
N ALA A 395 18.15 5.08 -30.76
CA ALA A 395 19.43 5.79 -30.68
C ALA A 395 20.67 4.88 -30.68
N GLY A 396 20.51 3.56 -30.73
CA GLY A 396 21.64 2.64 -30.69
C GLY A 396 22.42 2.63 -29.38
N TYR A 397 21.77 3.01 -28.26
CA TYR A 397 22.41 3.06 -26.95
C TYR A 397 22.82 1.68 -26.46
N GLN A 398 23.96 1.65 -25.75
CA GLN A 398 24.46 0.50 -25.02
C GLN A 398 24.16 0.71 -23.54
N ILE A 399 23.24 -0.09 -22.99
CA ILE A 399 22.74 0.06 -21.63
C ILE A 399 23.34 -1.06 -20.77
N TYR A 400 24.25 -0.71 -19.86
CA TYR A 400 24.89 -1.65 -18.93
C TYR A 400 24.05 -1.77 -17.67
N THR A 401 23.37 -2.90 -17.53
CA THR A 401 22.47 -3.15 -16.42
C THR A 401 23.19 -3.75 -15.23
N THR A 402 22.47 -3.84 -14.11
CA THR A 402 22.93 -4.52 -12.90
C THR A 402 22.54 -5.99 -12.83
N GLN A 403 21.90 -6.53 -13.88
CA GLN A 403 21.40 -7.90 -13.88
C GLN A 403 22.52 -8.93 -13.80
N ASP A 404 22.44 -9.83 -12.82
CA ASP A 404 23.22 -11.06 -12.75
C ASP A 404 22.40 -12.20 -13.37
N LEU A 405 22.89 -12.78 -14.47
CA LEU A 405 22.20 -13.81 -15.21
C LEU A 405 21.97 -15.09 -14.40
N ASN A 406 22.86 -15.42 -13.47
CA ASN A 406 22.69 -16.57 -12.59
C ASN A 406 21.56 -16.32 -11.59
N VAL A 407 21.47 -15.10 -11.03
CA VAL A 407 20.39 -14.70 -10.14
C VAL A 407 19.06 -14.69 -10.87
N GLN A 408 19.00 -14.09 -12.06
CA GLN A 408 17.77 -14.07 -12.87
C GLN A 408 17.32 -15.46 -13.27
N SER A 409 18.25 -16.32 -13.69
CA SER A 409 17.95 -17.72 -14.05
C SER A 409 17.42 -18.52 -12.85
N ALA A 410 17.92 -18.26 -11.64
CA ALA A 410 17.39 -18.88 -10.41
C ALA A 410 15.96 -18.43 -10.13
N ILE A 411 15.65 -17.14 -10.34
CA ILE A 411 14.27 -16.62 -10.23
C ILE A 411 13.38 -17.29 -11.27
N ASP A 412 13.75 -17.26 -12.54
CA ASP A 412 12.95 -17.79 -13.65
C ASP A 412 12.69 -19.29 -13.46
N SER A 413 13.70 -20.05 -13.01
CA SER A 413 13.57 -21.47 -12.69
C SER A 413 12.61 -21.72 -11.52
N ALA A 414 12.63 -20.90 -10.48
CA ALA A 414 11.73 -21.03 -9.34
C ALA A 414 10.28 -20.71 -9.74
N TYR A 415 10.07 -19.73 -10.59
CA TYR A 415 8.75 -19.30 -11.06
C TYR A 415 8.17 -20.19 -12.16
N SER A 416 9.00 -20.89 -12.93
CA SER A 416 8.56 -21.89 -13.93
C SER A 416 7.92 -23.13 -13.28
N ASN A 417 8.16 -23.36 -11.99
CA ASN A 417 7.52 -24.42 -11.22
C ASN A 417 6.07 -24.04 -10.85
N GLY A 418 5.15 -24.18 -11.80
CA GLY A 418 3.73 -23.83 -11.63
C GLY A 418 3.00 -24.53 -10.47
N LYS A 419 3.63 -25.54 -9.81
CA LYS A 419 3.05 -26.20 -8.63
C LYS A 419 3.04 -25.32 -7.37
N ILE A 420 3.87 -24.28 -7.32
CA ILE A 420 3.88 -23.32 -6.21
C ILE A 420 2.64 -22.44 -6.28
N PHE A 421 2.17 -22.12 -7.48
CA PHE A 421 1.00 -21.31 -7.74
C PHE A 421 -0.22 -22.20 -7.98
N TYR A 422 -1.36 -21.75 -7.55
CA TYR A 422 -2.61 -22.50 -7.71
C TYR A 422 -3.75 -21.54 -8.15
N HIS A 423 -4.73 -22.14 -8.79
CA HIS A 423 -5.98 -21.47 -9.11
C HIS A 423 -6.91 -21.52 -7.90
N ASP A 424 -7.69 -20.45 -7.70
CA ASP A 424 -8.79 -20.49 -6.76
C ASP A 424 -9.97 -21.33 -7.30
N ARG A 425 -11.08 -21.37 -6.54
CA ARG A 425 -12.29 -22.10 -6.96
C ARG A 425 -12.91 -21.55 -8.25
N ASP A 426 -12.67 -20.29 -8.58
CA ASP A 426 -13.16 -19.60 -9.79
C ASP A 426 -12.15 -19.65 -10.93
N GLY A 427 -11.06 -20.40 -10.77
CA GLY A 427 -9.99 -20.55 -11.76
C GLY A 427 -9.01 -19.39 -11.82
N MET A 428 -9.08 -18.43 -10.88
CA MET A 428 -8.15 -17.31 -10.82
C MET A 428 -6.77 -17.77 -10.35
N PHE A 429 -5.76 -17.44 -11.11
CA PHE A 429 -4.37 -17.77 -10.82
C PHE A 429 -3.77 -16.83 -9.77
N MET A 430 -3.01 -17.40 -8.82
CA MET A 430 -2.25 -16.60 -7.85
C MET A 430 -1.03 -16.02 -8.52
N ASP A 431 -0.85 -14.72 -8.37
CA ASP A 431 0.30 -13.98 -8.87
C ASP A 431 1.38 -13.80 -7.80
N SER A 432 2.59 -13.43 -8.23
CA SER A 432 3.72 -13.19 -7.35
C SER A 432 4.75 -12.30 -8.02
N ALA A 433 5.46 -11.51 -7.22
CA ALA A 433 6.57 -10.69 -7.68
C ALA A 433 7.75 -10.81 -6.70
N MET A 434 8.97 -10.71 -7.24
CA MET A 434 10.20 -10.81 -6.46
C MET A 434 11.26 -9.81 -6.92
N VAL A 435 12.03 -9.30 -5.99
CA VAL A 435 13.24 -8.49 -6.21
C VAL A 435 14.40 -9.10 -5.43
N VAL A 436 15.55 -9.22 -6.08
CA VAL A 436 16.83 -9.60 -5.47
C VAL A 436 17.82 -8.45 -5.63
N MET A 437 18.43 -8.05 -4.49
CA MET A 437 19.39 -6.95 -4.45
C MET A 437 20.74 -7.39 -3.86
N ASP A 438 21.80 -6.88 -4.41
CA ASP A 438 23.08 -6.74 -3.70
C ASP A 438 22.99 -5.50 -2.81
N HIS A 439 22.82 -5.72 -1.52
CA HIS A 439 22.60 -4.65 -0.55
C HIS A 439 23.85 -3.79 -0.30
N THR A 440 25.04 -4.22 -0.76
CA THR A 440 26.29 -3.48 -0.54
C THR A 440 26.44 -2.29 -1.48
N ASN A 441 25.86 -2.36 -2.67
CA ASN A 441 26.01 -1.37 -3.74
C ASN A 441 24.68 -0.87 -4.34
N GLY A 442 23.53 -1.40 -3.84
CA GLY A 442 22.19 -1.02 -4.31
C GLY A 442 21.78 -1.65 -5.64
N ASN A 443 22.58 -2.53 -6.23
CA ASN A 443 22.25 -3.16 -7.49
C ASN A 443 21.04 -4.10 -7.33
N VAL A 444 20.02 -3.89 -8.15
CA VAL A 444 18.95 -4.89 -8.38
C VAL A 444 19.52 -5.91 -9.35
N VAL A 445 19.88 -7.09 -8.84
CA VAL A 445 20.59 -8.13 -9.61
C VAL A 445 19.64 -9.10 -10.31
N GLY A 446 18.36 -9.09 -9.95
CA GLY A 446 17.32 -9.86 -10.61
C GLY A 446 15.94 -9.49 -10.09
N LEU A 447 14.93 -9.61 -10.95
CA LEU A 447 13.54 -9.41 -10.55
C LEU A 447 12.57 -10.14 -11.48
N ILE A 448 11.36 -10.35 -10.98
CA ILE A 448 10.20 -10.76 -11.76
C ILE A 448 8.97 -9.98 -11.29
N GLY A 449 8.17 -9.50 -12.24
CA GLY A 449 7.01 -8.65 -11.95
C GLY A 449 5.69 -9.38 -11.84
N SER A 450 5.60 -10.62 -12.35
CA SER A 450 4.41 -11.47 -12.26
C SER A 450 4.78 -12.92 -12.48
N ALA A 451 4.06 -13.83 -11.84
CA ALA A 451 4.14 -15.27 -12.10
C ALA A 451 3.36 -15.70 -13.35
N LEU A 452 2.55 -14.81 -13.90
CA LEU A 452 1.81 -15.04 -15.14
C LEU A 452 2.73 -14.86 -16.35
N PRO A 453 2.49 -15.60 -17.44
CA PRO A 453 3.23 -15.41 -18.67
C PRO A 453 3.12 -13.96 -19.17
N LYS A 454 4.26 -13.34 -19.43
CA LYS A 454 4.31 -11.99 -20.01
C LYS A 454 4.05 -12.07 -21.50
N THR A 455 3.10 -11.31 -22.00
CA THR A 455 2.65 -11.35 -23.41
C THR A 455 2.97 -10.09 -24.19
N THR A 456 3.31 -9.00 -23.49
CA THR A 456 3.59 -7.69 -24.10
C THR A 456 4.79 -7.04 -23.45
N ASP A 457 5.54 -6.23 -24.21
CA ASP A 457 6.57 -5.36 -23.65
C ASP A 457 5.95 -4.28 -22.78
N ARG A 458 6.73 -3.79 -21.80
CA ARG A 458 6.31 -2.75 -20.86
C ARG A 458 5.01 -3.08 -20.14
N ALA A 459 4.76 -4.39 -19.93
CA ALA A 459 3.66 -4.83 -19.09
C ALA A 459 3.80 -4.27 -17.67
N TRP A 460 2.67 -4.01 -17.01
CA TRP A 460 2.66 -3.50 -15.65
C TRP A 460 3.40 -4.46 -14.70
N GLY A 461 4.51 -3.99 -14.12
CA GLY A 461 5.39 -4.80 -13.27
C GLY A 461 4.95 -4.78 -11.80
N GLY A 462 4.57 -5.94 -11.25
CA GLY A 462 4.25 -6.08 -9.82
C GLY A 462 5.43 -5.78 -8.90
N ALA A 463 6.68 -5.89 -9.38
CA ALA A 463 7.88 -5.71 -8.57
C ALA A 463 8.20 -4.23 -8.26
N THR A 464 8.02 -3.33 -9.23
CA THR A 464 8.46 -1.93 -9.13
C THR A 464 7.33 -0.92 -9.15
N GLN A 465 6.22 -1.22 -9.82
CA GLN A 465 5.13 -0.28 -10.07
C GLN A 465 3.92 -0.50 -9.16
N SER A 466 3.53 -1.76 -8.91
CA SER A 466 2.41 -2.09 -8.02
C SER A 466 2.77 -1.85 -6.56
N LYS A 467 1.75 -1.47 -5.79
CA LYS A 467 1.85 -1.28 -4.34
C LYS A 467 0.91 -2.25 -3.66
N TYR A 468 1.44 -2.95 -2.67
CA TYR A 468 0.73 -3.97 -1.92
C TYR A 468 0.85 -3.71 -0.43
N GLN A 469 -0.12 -4.17 0.36
CA GLN A 469 -0.06 -4.03 1.81
C GLN A 469 1.01 -4.96 2.39
N PRO A 470 2.06 -4.43 3.06
CA PRO A 470 3.20 -5.22 3.50
C PRO A 470 2.91 -6.10 4.73
N GLY A 471 1.82 -5.84 5.44
CA GLY A 471 1.48 -6.55 6.66
C GLY A 471 2.63 -6.57 7.67
N SER A 472 2.83 -7.71 8.30
CA SER A 472 3.84 -7.88 9.36
C SER A 472 5.30 -7.69 8.94
N THR A 473 5.62 -7.60 7.63
CA THR A 473 6.98 -7.23 7.19
C THR A 473 7.33 -5.79 7.53
N MET A 474 6.35 -4.97 7.86
CA MET A 474 6.56 -3.58 8.27
C MET A 474 7.10 -3.45 9.70
N LYS A 475 6.87 -4.43 10.57
CA LYS A 475 7.23 -4.38 12.01
C LYS A 475 8.70 -4.04 12.27
N PRO A 476 9.70 -4.67 11.61
CA PRO A 476 11.10 -4.33 11.80
C PRO A 476 11.43 -2.88 11.40
N ILE A 477 10.79 -2.38 10.35
CA ILE A 477 11.09 -1.08 9.76
C ILE A 477 10.36 0.06 10.48
N PHE A 478 9.09 -0.14 10.83
CA PHE A 478 8.26 0.94 11.38
C PHE A 478 8.15 0.92 12.92
N ALA A 479 8.41 -0.21 13.55
CA ALA A 479 8.29 -0.30 15.02
C ALA A 479 9.63 -0.51 15.70
N TYR A 480 10.28 -1.64 15.44
CA TYR A 480 11.47 -2.06 16.24
C TYR A 480 12.73 -1.30 15.84
N GLY A 481 12.96 -1.06 14.54
CA GLY A 481 14.13 -0.29 14.07
C GLY A 481 14.20 1.11 14.70
N PRO A 482 13.14 1.93 14.58
CA PRO A 482 13.08 3.23 15.23
C PRO A 482 13.30 3.18 16.74
N ALA A 483 12.67 2.20 17.42
CA ALA A 483 12.80 2.06 18.87
C ALA A 483 14.20 1.65 19.31
N PHE A 484 14.88 0.79 18.54
CA PHE A 484 16.29 0.42 18.79
C PHE A 484 17.23 1.58 18.47
N GLU A 485 16.96 2.35 17.42
CA GLU A 485 17.75 3.52 17.04
C GLU A 485 17.74 4.62 18.11
N LEU A 486 16.57 4.85 18.69
CA LEU A 486 16.40 5.79 19.81
C LEU A 486 16.93 5.23 21.14
N GLY A 487 17.25 3.93 21.23
CA GLY A 487 17.66 3.27 22.47
C GLY A 487 16.51 3.13 23.49
N VAL A 488 15.25 3.38 23.09
CA VAL A 488 14.08 3.20 23.97
C VAL A 488 13.63 1.74 24.08
N SER A 489 14.16 0.89 23.21
CA SER A 489 13.97 -0.57 23.26
C SER A 489 15.22 -1.27 22.73
N ALA A 490 15.35 -2.57 23.02
CA ALA A 490 16.40 -3.47 22.54
C ALA A 490 15.81 -4.89 22.41
N PRO A 491 16.50 -5.85 21.80
CA PRO A 491 16.02 -7.23 21.67
C PRO A 491 15.53 -7.84 22.99
N GLY A 492 16.24 -7.63 24.08
CA GLY A 492 15.90 -8.12 25.41
C GLY A 492 14.87 -7.27 26.18
N THR A 493 14.41 -6.16 25.64
CA THR A 493 13.43 -5.29 26.30
C THR A 493 12.06 -5.99 26.37
N GLY A 494 11.46 -6.02 27.56
CA GLY A 494 10.10 -6.51 27.79
C GLY A 494 9.06 -5.57 27.21
N VAL A 495 8.06 -6.13 26.52
CA VAL A 495 6.89 -5.43 25.99
C VAL A 495 5.65 -6.20 26.37
N ASP A 496 4.60 -5.50 26.76
CA ASP A 496 3.35 -6.11 27.21
C ASP A 496 2.45 -6.48 26.02
N ASP A 497 2.22 -7.77 25.81
CA ASP A 497 1.23 -8.32 24.88
C ASP A 497 -0.11 -8.50 25.63
N SER A 498 -0.78 -7.40 25.89
CA SER A 498 -2.11 -7.37 26.49
C SER A 498 -3.07 -6.52 25.66
N TYR A 499 -4.36 -6.61 25.92
CA TYR A 499 -5.38 -5.83 25.22
C TYR A 499 -4.95 -4.38 24.96
N PHE A 500 -5.17 -3.91 23.76
CA PHE A 500 -4.86 -2.55 23.32
C PHE A 500 -6.07 -1.95 22.59
N SER A 501 -6.35 -0.70 22.86
CA SER A 501 -7.39 0.08 22.17
C SER A 501 -6.93 1.52 22.01
N ALA A 502 -7.21 2.07 20.85
CA ALA A 502 -7.04 3.48 20.51
C ALA A 502 -8.37 4.02 19.93
N PRO A 503 -8.59 5.33 19.87
CA PRO A 503 -9.81 5.90 19.34
C PRO A 503 -10.15 5.36 17.93
N GLY A 504 -11.28 4.66 17.83
CA GLY A 504 -11.77 4.08 16.57
C GLY A 504 -11.06 2.81 16.11
N TRP A 505 -10.11 2.27 16.87
CA TRP A 505 -9.33 1.12 16.46
C TRP A 505 -8.94 0.21 17.62
N THR A 506 -9.28 -1.07 17.49
CA THR A 506 -8.95 -2.09 18.50
C THR A 506 -8.31 -3.29 17.78
N PRO A 507 -6.98 -3.28 17.57
CA PRO A 507 -6.27 -4.36 16.92
C PRO A 507 -6.21 -5.61 17.78
N GLY A 508 -6.25 -6.78 17.12
CA GLY A 508 -6.02 -8.08 17.74
C GLY A 508 -4.68 -8.69 17.32
N ASN A 509 -4.30 -9.76 18.02
CA ASN A 509 -3.23 -10.64 17.58
C ASN A 509 -3.78 -11.72 16.63
N TRP A 510 -2.96 -12.17 15.68
CA TRP A 510 -3.35 -13.23 14.72
C TRP A 510 -3.69 -14.57 15.40
N TYR A 511 -3.18 -14.80 16.62
CA TYR A 511 -3.42 -16.00 17.45
C TYR A 511 -4.61 -15.82 18.42
N ASN A 512 -5.40 -14.73 18.33
CA ASN A 512 -6.63 -14.46 19.09
C ASN A 512 -6.49 -14.60 20.62
N SER A 513 -5.31 -14.28 21.17
CA SER A 513 -4.99 -14.33 22.61
C SER A 513 -3.90 -13.31 22.95
N TYR A 514 -3.51 -13.29 24.23
CA TYR A 514 -2.45 -12.41 24.73
C TYR A 514 -1.47 -13.20 25.58
N TYR A 515 -0.16 -13.05 25.32
CA TYR A 515 0.90 -13.75 26.06
C TYR A 515 1.31 -13.07 27.36
N GLY A 516 0.98 -11.78 27.51
CA GLY A 516 1.47 -10.96 28.60
C GLY A 516 2.85 -10.37 28.26
N TYR A 517 3.76 -10.33 29.22
CA TYR A 517 5.10 -9.79 28.95
C TYR A 517 5.94 -10.72 28.10
N VAL A 518 6.46 -10.19 27.02
CA VAL A 518 7.38 -10.87 26.09
C VAL A 518 8.55 -9.97 25.77
N THR A 519 9.66 -10.51 25.27
CA THR A 519 10.77 -9.69 24.77
C THR A 519 10.48 -9.17 23.36
N CYS A 520 11.12 -8.07 22.95
CA CYS A 520 11.05 -7.57 21.57
C CYS A 520 11.50 -8.65 20.57
N ARG A 521 12.54 -9.43 20.91
CA ARG A 521 13.01 -10.57 20.11
C ARG A 521 11.91 -11.61 19.90
N GLU A 522 11.27 -12.04 20.98
CA GLU A 522 10.17 -13.03 20.92
C GLU A 522 8.99 -12.47 20.12
N ALA A 523 8.64 -11.21 20.32
CA ALA A 523 7.56 -10.54 19.60
C ALA A 523 7.84 -10.45 18.08
N ILE A 524 9.08 -10.20 17.68
CA ILE A 524 9.49 -10.23 16.26
C ILE A 524 9.43 -11.65 15.72
N ALA A 525 9.99 -12.62 16.45
CA ALA A 525 10.06 -14.03 16.04
C ALA A 525 8.67 -14.62 15.81
N LYS A 526 7.72 -14.35 16.71
CA LYS A 526 6.33 -14.79 16.64
C LYS A 526 5.38 -13.83 15.90
N SER A 527 5.92 -12.72 15.37
CA SER A 527 5.16 -11.73 14.62
C SER A 527 3.95 -11.15 15.37
N MET A 528 4.10 -10.86 16.66
CA MET A 528 3.04 -10.34 17.51
C MET A 528 2.63 -8.91 17.11
N ASN A 529 1.32 -8.60 17.11
CA ASN A 529 0.82 -7.29 16.67
C ASN A 529 0.91 -6.25 17.79
N ILE A 530 0.37 -6.55 18.96
CA ILE A 530 0.26 -5.59 20.06
C ILE A 530 1.65 -5.11 20.55
N PRO A 531 2.65 -6.00 20.73
CA PRO A 531 4.01 -5.57 21.07
C PRO A 531 4.61 -4.61 20.03
N ALA A 532 4.37 -4.84 18.73
CA ALA A 532 4.86 -3.94 17.67
C ALA A 532 4.19 -2.56 17.75
N ILE A 533 2.86 -2.51 17.96
CA ILE A 533 2.10 -1.26 18.11
C ILE A 533 2.61 -0.46 19.31
N ARG A 534 2.78 -1.10 20.48
CA ARG A 534 3.30 -0.45 21.70
C ARG A 534 4.72 0.04 21.52
N THR A 535 5.56 -0.72 20.81
CA THR A 535 6.93 -0.33 20.50
C THR A 535 6.98 0.90 19.58
N ALA A 536 6.15 0.93 18.53
CA ALA A 536 6.01 2.10 17.66
C ALA A 536 5.46 3.32 18.41
N GLN A 537 4.48 3.12 19.29
CA GLN A 537 3.96 4.18 20.16
C GLN A 537 5.04 4.78 21.06
N LYS A 538 5.90 3.92 21.64
CA LYS A 538 7.03 4.34 22.48
C LYS A 538 8.10 5.12 21.70
N ALA A 539 8.34 4.74 20.44
CA ALA A 539 9.29 5.43 19.56
C ALA A 539 8.74 6.76 19.00
N GLY A 540 7.42 6.89 18.93
CA GLY A 540 6.73 8.00 18.30
C GLY A 540 6.49 7.78 16.80
N VAL A 541 5.22 7.92 16.38
CA VAL A 541 4.75 7.57 15.04
C VAL A 541 5.44 8.40 13.95
N ASP A 542 5.63 9.69 14.17
CA ASP A 542 6.32 10.58 13.20
C ASP A 542 7.78 10.16 13.00
N TYR A 543 8.47 9.76 14.07
CA TYR A 543 9.83 9.24 13.96
C TYR A 543 9.87 7.91 13.21
N CYS A 544 8.94 7.02 13.50
CA CYS A 544 8.80 5.73 12.81
C CYS A 544 8.54 5.92 11.31
N TRP A 545 7.68 6.85 10.94
CA TRP A 545 7.36 7.17 9.55
C TRP A 545 8.59 7.75 8.81
N ASN A 546 9.30 8.72 9.43
CA ASN A 546 10.52 9.28 8.86
C ASN A 546 11.61 8.21 8.69
N PHE A 547 11.77 7.33 9.69
CA PHE A 547 12.73 6.23 9.64
C PHE A 547 12.43 5.29 8.47
N ALA A 548 11.18 4.88 8.28
CA ALA A 548 10.77 4.02 7.18
C ALA A 548 11.00 4.68 5.81
N ARG A 549 10.69 5.97 5.67
CA ARG A 549 10.98 6.72 4.44
C ARG A 549 12.46 6.82 4.15
N ASN A 550 13.27 7.03 5.18
CA ASN A 550 14.73 7.05 5.05
C ASN A 550 15.30 5.69 4.64
N CYS A 551 14.64 4.59 4.98
CA CYS A 551 14.96 3.24 4.49
C CYS A 551 14.48 2.99 3.04
N GLY A 552 13.99 4.01 2.32
CA GLY A 552 13.61 3.91 0.91
C GLY A 552 12.12 3.66 0.64
N MET A 553 11.24 3.66 1.64
CA MET A 553 9.80 3.51 1.47
C MET A 553 9.18 4.83 1.00
N LYS A 554 9.43 5.22 -0.24
CA LYS A 554 9.01 6.50 -0.84
C LYS A 554 7.47 6.60 -1.00
N SER A 555 6.77 5.46 -1.07
CA SER A 555 5.31 5.38 -1.23
C SER A 555 4.51 5.80 0.00
N LEU A 556 5.14 5.89 1.18
CA LEU A 556 4.45 6.30 2.41
C LEU A 556 3.97 7.75 2.31
N VAL A 557 2.71 7.98 2.65
CA VAL A 557 2.04 9.30 2.66
C VAL A 557 1.74 9.74 4.10
N ASP A 558 1.28 10.98 4.29
CA ASP A 558 1.01 11.53 5.62
C ASP A 558 -0.07 10.75 6.40
N LYS A 559 -1.01 10.10 5.72
CA LYS A 559 -2.01 9.23 6.36
C LYS A 559 -1.38 7.99 7.03
N ASP A 560 -0.18 7.59 6.59
CA ASP A 560 0.56 6.48 7.17
C ASP A 560 1.28 6.86 8.47
N LYS A 561 1.20 8.12 8.91
CA LYS A 561 1.60 8.54 10.26
C LYS A 561 0.59 8.04 11.29
N SER A 562 0.50 6.73 11.41
CA SER A 562 -0.47 6.05 12.28
C SER A 562 0.11 4.79 12.92
N LEU A 563 -0.46 4.35 14.05
CA LEU A 563 -0.04 3.11 14.71
C LEU A 563 -0.37 1.85 13.87
N SER A 564 -1.34 1.92 12.95
CA SER A 564 -1.66 0.81 12.05
C SER A 564 -0.49 0.47 11.13
N SER A 565 0.32 1.46 10.77
CA SER A 565 1.50 1.28 9.92
C SER A 565 2.57 0.39 10.57
N ALA A 566 2.59 0.31 11.90
CA ALA A 566 3.48 -0.60 12.63
C ALA A 566 3.21 -2.08 12.32
N ILE A 567 2.01 -2.42 11.88
CA ILE A 567 1.60 -3.78 11.49
C ILE A 567 1.30 -3.89 9.98
N GLY A 568 1.59 -2.83 9.21
CA GLY A 568 1.50 -2.80 7.76
C GLY A 568 0.15 -2.41 7.19
N GLY A 569 -0.71 -1.75 7.98
CA GLY A 569 -1.92 -1.11 7.48
C GLY A 569 -1.59 0.28 6.94
N LEU A 570 -1.38 0.40 5.62
CA LEU A 570 -0.98 1.61 4.91
C LEU A 570 -2.10 2.11 3.99
N GLU A 571 -2.07 3.38 3.60
CA GLU A 571 -3.05 3.94 2.66
C GLU A 571 -2.97 3.25 1.28
N TYR A 572 -1.76 3.17 0.71
CA TYR A 572 -1.57 2.58 -0.63
C TYR A 572 -0.72 1.31 -0.61
N GLY A 573 0.03 1.05 0.45
CA GLY A 573 1.02 -0.01 0.50
C GLY A 573 2.39 0.41 -0.06
N VAL A 574 3.26 -0.58 -0.32
CA VAL A 574 4.63 -0.40 -0.82
C VAL A 574 4.91 -1.34 -1.99
N SER A 575 5.86 -0.99 -2.85
CA SER A 575 6.33 -1.90 -3.89
C SER A 575 7.26 -2.97 -3.32
N VAL A 576 7.44 -4.06 -4.08
CA VAL A 576 8.37 -5.13 -3.69
C VAL A 576 9.80 -4.60 -3.62
N LEU A 577 10.17 -3.70 -4.54
CA LEU A 577 11.47 -3.02 -4.56
C LEU A 577 11.68 -2.16 -3.31
N GLU A 578 10.69 -1.35 -2.92
CA GLU A 578 10.80 -0.51 -1.71
C GLU A 578 10.98 -1.36 -0.45
N LEU A 579 10.22 -2.44 -0.31
CA LEU A 579 10.38 -3.36 0.83
C LEU A 579 11.72 -4.07 0.79
N CYS A 580 12.17 -4.54 -0.38
CA CYS A 580 13.48 -5.16 -0.54
C CYS A 580 14.60 -4.20 -0.10
N ASN A 581 14.55 -2.95 -0.54
CA ASN A 581 15.56 -1.95 -0.20
C ASN A 581 15.56 -1.56 1.29
N ALA A 582 14.40 -1.53 1.92
CA ALA A 582 14.33 -1.31 3.37
C ALA A 582 15.01 -2.44 4.17
N TYR A 583 14.85 -3.69 3.72
CA TYR A 583 15.58 -4.83 4.31
C TYR A 583 17.06 -4.85 3.91
N ALA A 584 17.39 -4.42 2.69
CA ALA A 584 18.76 -4.22 2.23
C ALA A 584 19.52 -3.20 3.11
N THR A 585 18.84 -2.14 3.55
CA THR A 585 19.40 -1.16 4.48
C THR A 585 19.77 -1.79 5.83
N ILE A 586 18.96 -2.72 6.35
CA ILE A 586 19.30 -3.48 7.57
C ILE A 586 20.49 -4.39 7.30
N ALA A 587 20.46 -5.16 6.20
CA ALA A 587 21.50 -6.09 5.79
C ALA A 587 22.87 -5.40 5.60
N ASN A 588 22.86 -4.17 5.11
CA ASN A 588 24.02 -3.32 4.87
C ASN A 588 24.45 -2.51 6.11
N GLY A 589 24.21 -3.04 7.32
CA GLY A 589 24.65 -2.40 8.56
C GLY A 589 24.07 -1.00 8.79
N GLY A 590 22.90 -0.71 8.27
CA GLY A 590 22.20 0.56 8.45
C GLY A 590 22.51 1.63 7.41
N VAL A 591 23.24 1.28 6.36
CA VAL A 591 23.52 2.16 5.23
C VAL A 591 22.51 1.90 4.13
N TYR A 592 21.69 2.90 3.87
CA TYR A 592 20.82 2.94 2.69
C TYR A 592 21.67 3.20 1.45
N VAL A 593 21.45 2.41 0.42
CA VAL A 593 21.96 2.66 -0.93
C VAL A 593 20.74 2.69 -1.86
N GLU A 594 20.60 3.75 -2.64
CA GLU A 594 19.50 3.86 -3.57
C GLU A 594 19.55 2.73 -4.60
N PRO A 595 18.44 2.00 -4.79
CA PRO A 595 18.42 0.90 -5.75
C PRO A 595 18.58 1.40 -7.17
N LYS A 596 19.31 0.65 -7.99
CA LYS A 596 19.52 0.93 -9.40
C LYS A 596 19.46 -0.35 -10.22
N LEU A 597 18.99 -0.19 -11.47
CA LEU A 597 18.85 -1.27 -12.45
C LEU A 597 19.91 -1.20 -13.54
N TYR A 598 20.60 -0.08 -13.67
CA TYR A 598 21.69 0.11 -14.61
C TYR A 598 22.86 0.89 -13.97
N THR A 599 24.01 0.84 -14.59
CA THR A 599 25.22 1.55 -14.14
C THR A 599 25.60 2.70 -15.07
N LYS A 600 25.48 2.50 -16.36
CA LYS A 600 25.78 3.51 -17.39
C LYS A 600 25.03 3.24 -18.69
N VAL A 601 24.88 4.29 -19.46
CA VAL A 601 24.41 4.25 -20.85
C VAL A 601 25.49 4.92 -21.71
N THR A 602 25.89 4.28 -22.82
CA THR A 602 26.80 4.87 -23.80
C THR A 602 26.13 4.90 -25.16
N ASP A 603 26.66 5.73 -26.06
CA ASP A 603 26.40 5.59 -27.50
C ASP A 603 27.21 4.41 -28.05
N LYS A 604 27.12 4.19 -29.37
CA LYS A 604 27.86 3.14 -30.06
C LYS A 604 29.35 3.41 -30.19
N GLU A 605 29.76 4.65 -30.13
CA GLU A 605 31.14 5.10 -30.10
C GLU A 605 31.79 4.92 -28.73
N GLY A 606 30.98 4.59 -27.67
CA GLY A 606 31.44 4.40 -26.31
C GLY A 606 31.42 5.67 -25.46
N ASN A 607 30.91 6.80 -25.99
CA ASN A 607 30.77 8.01 -25.19
C ASN A 607 29.66 7.82 -24.13
N VAL A 608 29.91 8.28 -22.91
CA VAL A 608 28.97 8.13 -21.81
C VAL A 608 27.85 9.15 -21.94
N ILE A 609 26.63 8.67 -22.07
CA ILE A 609 25.39 9.46 -22.12
C ILE A 609 24.83 9.67 -20.71
N LEU A 610 24.79 8.59 -19.91
CA LEU A 610 24.33 8.60 -18.51
C LEU A 610 25.25 7.73 -17.66
N THR A 611 25.44 8.15 -16.43
CA THR A 611 26.01 7.33 -15.34
C THR A 611 25.04 7.35 -14.17
N LYS A 612 24.69 6.17 -13.65
CA LYS A 612 23.79 6.06 -12.51
C LYS A 612 24.57 5.91 -11.23
N GLU A 613 24.61 6.95 -10.45
CA GLU A 613 25.14 6.93 -9.10
C GLU A 613 24.00 6.78 -8.09
N SER A 614 24.18 5.89 -7.11
CA SER A 614 23.22 5.70 -6.04
C SER A 614 23.45 6.70 -4.92
N GLU A 615 22.39 7.31 -4.40
CA GLU A 615 22.46 8.00 -3.12
C GLU A 615 22.86 7.01 -2.02
N VAL A 616 23.90 7.34 -1.23
CA VAL A 616 24.37 6.54 -0.11
C VAL A 616 24.27 7.36 1.17
N LYS A 617 23.51 6.86 2.14
CA LYS A 617 23.37 7.53 3.43
C LYS A 617 23.22 6.55 4.58
N ARG A 618 23.80 6.86 5.72
CA ARG A 618 23.53 6.11 6.95
C ARG A 618 22.17 6.50 7.51
N VAL A 619 21.27 5.53 7.64
CA VAL A 619 19.90 5.71 8.11
C VAL A 619 19.74 5.25 9.54
N MET A 620 20.47 4.23 9.93
CA MET A 620 20.49 3.72 11.29
C MET A 620 21.92 3.35 11.72
N LYS A 621 22.15 3.25 13.02
CA LYS A 621 23.40 2.78 13.60
C LYS A 621 23.65 1.32 13.21
N ASP A 622 24.92 0.93 13.14
CA ASP A 622 25.34 -0.46 12.95
C ASP A 622 24.80 -1.37 14.05
N SER A 623 24.75 -0.86 15.29
CA SER A 623 24.15 -1.56 16.42
C SER A 623 22.65 -1.84 16.22
N THR A 624 21.90 -0.87 15.70
CA THR A 624 20.48 -1.04 15.40
C THR A 624 20.26 -2.08 14.31
N ALA A 625 21.02 -1.98 13.21
CA ALA A 625 20.96 -2.92 12.10
C ALA A 625 21.28 -4.36 12.55
N TYR A 626 22.34 -4.54 13.34
CA TYR A 626 22.72 -5.86 13.84
C TYR A 626 21.71 -6.44 14.83
N MET A 627 21.18 -5.63 15.75
CA MET A 627 20.13 -6.06 16.68
C MET A 627 18.86 -6.50 15.94
N LEU A 628 18.47 -5.77 14.88
CA LEU A 628 17.36 -6.17 14.01
C LEU A 628 17.67 -7.47 13.28
N THR A 629 18.86 -7.59 12.67
CA THR A 629 19.33 -8.81 11.99
C THR A 629 19.23 -10.02 12.93
N SER A 630 19.75 -9.89 14.15
CA SER A 630 19.69 -10.97 15.14
C SER A 630 18.25 -11.33 15.55
N CYS A 631 17.34 -10.36 15.65
CA CYS A 631 15.93 -10.64 15.89
C CYS A 631 15.26 -11.33 14.68
N LEU A 632 15.64 -10.92 13.46
CA LEU A 632 15.15 -11.52 12.21
C LEU A 632 15.67 -12.96 11.99
N GLN A 633 16.86 -13.29 12.49
CA GLN A 633 17.37 -14.67 12.59
C GLN A 633 16.48 -15.53 13.49
N SER A 634 15.91 -14.96 14.56
CA SER A 634 14.98 -15.68 15.43
C SER A 634 13.66 -16.06 14.73
N VAL A 635 13.27 -15.37 13.66
CA VAL A 635 12.08 -15.69 12.84
C VAL A 635 12.25 -17.01 12.09
N VAL A 636 13.46 -17.33 11.65
CA VAL A 636 13.80 -18.55 10.92
C VAL A 636 14.33 -19.65 11.83
N SER A 637 14.52 -19.35 13.12
CA SER A 637 14.97 -20.27 14.17
C SER A 637 13.80 -20.92 14.91
N ALA A 638 14.08 -21.91 15.77
CA ALA A 638 13.06 -22.61 16.56
C ALA A 638 12.13 -21.63 17.32
N GLY A 639 10.83 -21.81 17.15
CA GLY A 639 9.79 -20.94 17.71
C GLY A 639 9.44 -19.70 16.86
N GLY A 640 10.16 -19.45 15.78
CA GLY A 640 9.87 -18.40 14.83
C GLY A 640 8.88 -18.80 13.74
N THR A 641 8.25 -17.79 13.10
CA THR A 641 7.18 -18.01 12.11
C THR A 641 7.66 -18.68 10.80
N ALA A 642 8.94 -18.66 10.49
CA ALA A 642 9.50 -19.33 9.29
C ALA A 642 10.41 -20.52 9.62
N TYR A 643 10.39 -21.00 10.87
CA TYR A 643 11.18 -22.15 11.29
C TYR A 643 10.85 -23.40 10.48
N GLY A 644 11.90 -24.09 10.00
CA GLY A 644 11.79 -25.31 9.20
C GLY A 644 11.47 -25.09 7.70
N TYR A 645 11.17 -23.87 7.29
CA TYR A 645 10.85 -23.53 5.88
C TYR A 645 11.91 -22.71 5.19
N VAL A 646 12.66 -21.92 5.95
CA VAL A 646 13.76 -21.10 5.43
C VAL A 646 15.07 -21.56 6.03
N ARG A 647 15.95 -22.05 5.16
CA ARG A 647 17.29 -22.49 5.53
C ARG A 647 18.22 -22.39 4.32
N VAL A 648 19.35 -21.73 4.48
CA VAL A 648 20.41 -21.64 3.48
C VAL A 648 21.64 -22.36 4.03
N PRO A 649 22.12 -23.43 3.39
CA PRO A 649 23.27 -24.18 3.87
C PRO A 649 24.53 -23.29 3.97
N ASN A 650 25.25 -23.39 5.07
CA ASN A 650 26.51 -22.70 5.34
C ASN A 650 26.45 -21.16 5.34
N VAL A 651 25.28 -20.57 5.20
CA VAL A 651 25.09 -19.11 5.19
C VAL A 651 23.99 -18.75 6.18
N GLU A 652 24.25 -17.78 7.06
CA GLU A 652 23.23 -17.28 7.96
C GLU A 652 22.14 -16.52 7.18
N VAL A 653 20.89 -16.66 7.64
CA VAL A 653 19.73 -16.03 7.04
C VAL A 653 18.89 -15.33 8.10
N ALA A 654 18.42 -14.15 7.77
CA ALA A 654 17.50 -13.35 8.56
C ALA A 654 16.30 -12.95 7.70
N GLY A 655 15.09 -12.93 8.26
CA GLY A 655 13.93 -12.57 7.45
C GLY A 655 12.64 -12.42 8.26
N LYS A 656 11.57 -12.05 7.58
CA LYS A 656 10.27 -11.79 8.18
C LYS A 656 9.13 -12.23 7.27
N THR A 657 8.18 -12.94 7.83
CA THR A 657 6.90 -13.26 7.18
C THR A 657 5.95 -12.07 7.25
N GLY A 658 5.14 -11.88 6.23
CA GLY A 658 4.05 -10.91 6.19
C GLY A 658 2.76 -11.54 5.69
N GLU A 659 1.66 -11.18 6.30
CA GLU A 659 0.31 -11.48 5.84
C GLU A 659 -0.58 -10.32 6.25
N THR A 660 -1.53 -9.95 5.40
CA THR A 660 -2.57 -8.98 5.74
C THR A 660 -3.70 -9.63 6.50
N ASP A 661 -4.39 -8.89 7.38
CA ASP A 661 -5.53 -9.40 8.15
C ASP A 661 -6.64 -9.98 7.24
N SER A 662 -6.80 -9.38 6.06
CA SER A 662 -7.71 -9.86 5.02
C SER A 662 -7.20 -11.07 4.25
N LYS A 663 -5.96 -11.52 4.50
CA LYS A 663 -5.28 -12.61 3.77
C LYS A 663 -5.25 -12.43 2.25
N LYS A 664 -5.10 -11.19 1.79
CA LYS A 664 -5.01 -10.86 0.37
C LYS A 664 -3.57 -10.80 -0.12
N ASP A 665 -2.67 -10.43 0.77
CA ASP A 665 -1.23 -10.29 0.50
C ASP A 665 -0.44 -11.17 1.45
N GLN A 666 0.50 -11.93 0.91
CA GLN A 666 1.45 -12.72 1.67
C GLN A 666 2.87 -12.38 1.21
N TRP A 667 3.77 -12.24 2.17
CA TRP A 667 5.12 -11.77 1.95
C TRP A 667 6.17 -12.59 2.66
N PHE A 668 7.36 -12.60 2.10
CA PHE A 668 8.58 -12.85 2.81
C PHE A 668 9.66 -11.86 2.36
N ALA A 669 10.26 -11.15 3.32
CA ALA A 669 11.41 -10.31 3.08
C ALA A 669 12.55 -10.76 4.00
N GLY A 670 13.75 -10.92 3.44
CA GLY A 670 14.88 -11.43 4.19
C GLY A 670 16.19 -11.31 3.42
N PHE A 671 17.29 -11.64 4.10
CA PHE A 671 18.63 -11.48 3.57
C PHE A 671 19.61 -12.48 4.17
N THR A 672 20.69 -12.67 3.46
CA THR A 672 21.92 -13.33 3.88
C THR A 672 23.03 -12.29 3.87
N PRO A 673 24.28 -12.58 4.28
CA PRO A 673 25.40 -11.68 4.08
C PRO A 673 25.70 -11.33 2.61
N TYR A 674 25.08 -12.00 1.64
CA TYR A 674 25.31 -11.81 0.21
C TYR A 674 24.21 -11.03 -0.51
N TYR A 675 22.92 -11.37 -0.24
CA TYR A 675 21.79 -10.83 -0.98
C TYR A 675 20.60 -10.56 -0.09
N THR A 676 19.79 -9.61 -0.52
CA THR A 676 18.46 -9.33 0.04
C THR A 676 17.39 -9.67 -0.98
N ILE A 677 16.32 -10.34 -0.53
CA ILE A 677 15.15 -10.67 -1.35
C ILE A 677 13.88 -10.22 -0.65
N ALA A 678 12.98 -9.59 -1.40
CA ALA A 678 11.58 -9.46 -1.03
C ALA A 678 10.71 -10.20 -2.06
N CYS A 679 9.75 -10.96 -1.58
CA CYS A 679 8.81 -11.72 -2.39
C CYS A 679 7.39 -11.50 -1.90
N TRP A 680 6.50 -11.17 -2.81
CA TRP A 680 5.06 -11.03 -2.61
C TRP A 680 4.31 -12.10 -3.38
N ASN A 681 3.16 -12.52 -2.83
CA ASN A 681 2.15 -13.27 -3.56
C ASN A 681 0.74 -12.86 -3.14
N GLY A 682 -0.18 -12.91 -4.11
CA GLY A 682 -1.58 -12.53 -3.94
C GLY A 682 -2.36 -12.77 -5.23
N TYR A 683 -3.64 -12.41 -5.24
CA TYR A 683 -4.42 -12.43 -6.46
C TYR A 683 -4.40 -11.03 -7.10
N THR A 684 -4.34 -10.96 -8.43
CA THR A 684 -4.34 -9.71 -9.20
C THR A 684 -5.60 -8.86 -8.94
N LYS A 685 -6.73 -9.52 -8.70
CA LYS A 685 -7.92 -8.86 -8.16
C LYS A 685 -7.87 -8.94 -6.64
N HIS A 686 -7.46 -7.86 -5.99
CA HIS A 686 -7.33 -7.74 -4.53
C HIS A 686 -8.62 -8.02 -3.71
N GLU A 687 -9.70 -8.38 -4.36
CA GLU A 687 -10.96 -8.76 -3.71
C GLU A 687 -10.90 -10.16 -3.10
N LYS A 688 -10.01 -11.03 -3.60
CA LYS A 688 -9.95 -12.44 -3.20
C LYS A 688 -9.00 -12.70 -2.06
N VAL A 689 -9.44 -13.55 -1.14
CA VAL A 689 -8.72 -14.03 0.03
C VAL A 689 -7.92 -15.27 -0.35
N ILE A 690 -6.64 -15.29 0.04
CA ILE A 690 -5.79 -16.47 -0.11
C ILE A 690 -6.22 -17.52 0.92
N ASN A 691 -6.80 -18.61 0.45
CA ASN A 691 -7.34 -19.66 1.32
C ASN A 691 -6.40 -20.87 1.42
N ARG A 692 -5.11 -20.63 1.59
CA ARG A 692 -4.09 -21.68 1.75
C ARG A 692 -3.29 -21.45 3.02
N GLY A 693 -2.99 -22.57 3.69
CA GLY A 693 -2.13 -22.58 4.86
C GLY A 693 -0.65 -22.37 4.54
N TYR A 694 0.13 -22.25 5.59
CA TYR A 694 1.59 -22.10 5.56
C TYR A 694 2.27 -23.40 5.10
N PRO A 695 3.42 -23.39 4.36
CA PRO A 695 4.17 -22.18 3.98
C PRO A 695 3.55 -21.42 2.81
N TYR A 696 3.63 -20.09 2.87
CA TYR A 696 3.22 -19.23 1.77
C TYR A 696 4.12 -19.42 0.54
N PRO A 697 3.63 -19.25 -0.69
CA PRO A 697 4.47 -19.28 -1.89
C PRO A 697 5.67 -18.35 -1.80
N SER A 698 5.52 -17.14 -1.26
CA SER A 698 6.61 -16.18 -1.05
C SER A 698 7.75 -16.72 -0.17
N VAL A 699 7.43 -17.50 0.87
CA VAL A 699 8.43 -18.18 1.72
C VAL A 699 9.19 -19.26 0.96
N SER A 700 8.45 -20.08 0.20
CA SER A 700 9.03 -21.17 -0.60
C SER A 700 9.90 -20.64 -1.74
N LEU A 701 9.44 -19.60 -2.44
CA LEU A 701 10.17 -18.94 -3.52
C LEU A 701 11.46 -18.28 -3.00
N PHE A 702 11.36 -17.53 -1.88
CA PHE A 702 12.53 -16.96 -1.22
C PHE A 702 13.57 -18.05 -0.92
N ASN A 703 13.15 -19.14 -0.27
CA ASN A 703 14.06 -20.22 0.11
C ASN A 703 14.70 -20.89 -1.11
N THR A 704 13.93 -21.15 -2.16
CA THR A 704 14.41 -21.76 -3.41
C THR A 704 15.44 -20.88 -4.10
N VAL A 705 15.11 -19.61 -4.33
CA VAL A 705 16.00 -18.66 -5.01
C VAL A 705 17.26 -18.40 -4.17
N MET A 706 17.11 -18.12 -2.87
CA MET A 706 18.25 -17.84 -1.99
C MET A 706 19.23 -19.02 -1.91
N ASN A 707 18.71 -20.25 -1.84
CA ASN A 707 19.56 -21.47 -1.87
C ASN A 707 20.32 -21.58 -3.20
N SER A 708 19.65 -21.32 -4.32
CA SER A 708 20.27 -21.38 -5.65
C SER A 708 21.40 -20.37 -5.79
N ILE A 709 21.15 -19.09 -5.46
CA ILE A 709 22.12 -18.01 -5.63
C ILE A 709 23.25 -17.99 -4.60
N CYS A 710 23.06 -18.67 -3.45
CA CYS A 710 24.09 -18.87 -2.45
C CYS A 710 24.84 -20.20 -2.63
N SER A 711 24.42 -21.06 -3.55
CA SER A 711 25.09 -22.32 -3.83
C SER A 711 26.53 -22.08 -4.28
N GLY A 712 27.47 -22.80 -3.68
CA GLY A 712 28.90 -22.64 -4.01
C GLY A 712 29.57 -21.40 -3.43
N LYS A 713 28.84 -20.49 -2.79
CA LYS A 713 29.46 -19.35 -2.09
C LYS A 713 30.10 -19.81 -0.78
N PRO A 714 31.16 -19.12 -0.30
CA PRO A 714 31.78 -19.39 1.00
C PRO A 714 30.76 -19.36 2.14
N ALA A 715 31.06 -20.06 3.24
CA ALA A 715 30.27 -19.91 4.46
C ALA A 715 30.37 -18.45 4.98
N ALA A 716 29.22 -17.90 5.35
CA ALA A 716 29.16 -16.52 5.80
C ALA A 716 28.16 -16.33 6.96
N SER A 717 28.57 -15.50 7.92
CA SER A 717 27.78 -15.11 9.09
C SER A 717 27.67 -13.60 9.17
N PHE A 718 26.64 -13.11 9.86
CA PHE A 718 26.51 -11.68 10.13
C PHE A 718 27.52 -11.23 11.19
N VAL A 719 28.28 -10.21 10.91
CA VAL A 719 29.33 -9.72 11.78
C VAL A 719 28.77 -8.81 12.87
N GLN A 720 28.94 -9.20 14.13
CA GLN A 720 28.56 -8.35 15.26
C GLN A 720 29.52 -7.14 15.38
N PRO A 721 29.02 -5.90 15.31
CA PRO A 721 29.84 -4.71 15.51
C PRO A 721 30.21 -4.55 16.98
N ALA A 722 31.35 -3.89 17.26
CA ALA A 722 31.80 -3.59 18.61
C ALA A 722 30.84 -2.70 19.42
N SER A 723 29.97 -1.98 18.72
CA SER A 723 28.90 -1.17 19.31
C SER A 723 27.76 -2.00 19.93
N VAL A 724 27.75 -3.33 19.75
CA VAL A 724 26.73 -4.26 20.30
C VAL A 724 27.38 -5.15 21.35
N ILE A 725 26.78 -5.17 22.53
CA ILE A 725 27.20 -5.98 23.68
C ILE A 725 26.05 -6.86 24.16
N ARG A 726 26.38 -7.91 24.93
CA ARG A 726 25.40 -8.73 25.61
C ARG A 726 25.25 -8.29 27.06
N ALA A 727 24.00 -8.28 27.54
CA ALA A 727 23.70 -8.02 28.94
C ALA A 727 22.61 -8.96 29.46
N THR A 728 22.71 -9.32 30.74
CA THR A 728 21.70 -10.14 31.41
C THR A 728 20.61 -9.24 31.99
N VAL A 729 19.40 -9.42 31.48
CA VAL A 729 18.20 -8.68 31.87
C VAL A 729 17.07 -9.63 32.22
N CYS A 730 16.08 -9.12 32.89
CA CYS A 730 14.81 -9.83 33.10
C CYS A 730 14.03 -9.88 31.78
N ASN A 731 13.63 -11.04 31.28
CA ASN A 731 12.87 -11.19 30.04
C ASN A 731 11.41 -10.66 30.09
N VAL A 732 10.97 -10.24 31.30
CA VAL A 732 9.65 -9.65 31.53
C VAL A 732 9.73 -8.13 31.48
N SER A 733 10.64 -7.52 32.26
CA SER A 733 10.76 -6.06 32.32
C SER A 733 11.76 -5.47 31.34
N GLY A 734 12.72 -6.26 30.86
CA GLY A 734 13.86 -5.76 30.08
C GLY A 734 14.91 -5.01 30.92
N LEU A 735 14.73 -4.91 32.25
CA LEU A 735 15.66 -4.26 33.20
C LEU A 735 16.63 -5.28 33.78
N VAL A 736 17.64 -4.82 34.53
CA VAL A 736 18.63 -5.70 35.18
C VAL A 736 17.87 -6.72 36.06
N ALA A 737 18.16 -8.00 35.84
CA ALA A 737 17.50 -9.07 36.59
C ALA A 737 17.85 -9.04 38.08
N THR A 738 16.90 -9.37 38.93
CA THR A 738 17.03 -9.52 40.39
C THR A 738 16.86 -10.98 40.76
N ASP A 739 17.13 -11.33 42.01
CA ASP A 739 16.91 -12.70 42.50
C ASP A 739 15.43 -13.11 42.38
N ALA A 740 14.50 -12.17 42.50
CA ALA A 740 13.09 -12.42 42.22
C ALA A 740 12.83 -12.87 40.77
N CYS A 741 13.63 -12.43 39.84
CA CYS A 741 13.52 -12.89 38.43
C CYS A 741 14.01 -14.34 38.26
N LYS A 742 15.01 -14.76 39.03
CA LYS A 742 15.54 -16.14 38.96
C LYS A 742 14.58 -17.17 39.56
N THR A 743 13.80 -16.77 40.55
CA THR A 743 12.94 -17.64 41.37
C THR A 743 11.44 -17.46 41.03
N GLU A 744 11.15 -16.89 39.86
CA GLU A 744 9.77 -16.75 39.41
C GLU A 744 9.08 -18.12 39.24
N VAL A 745 7.79 -18.18 39.55
CA VAL A 745 7.00 -19.44 39.59
C VAL A 745 7.01 -20.26 38.31
N ARG A 746 7.27 -19.66 37.15
CA ARG A 746 7.39 -20.34 35.85
C ARG A 746 8.82 -20.71 35.50
N GLY A 747 9.81 -20.42 36.36
CA GLY A 747 11.23 -20.66 36.19
C GLY A 747 12.07 -19.38 36.03
N ASN A 748 13.38 -19.55 35.83
CA ASN A 748 14.30 -18.42 35.68
C ASN A 748 13.94 -17.50 34.54
N ARG A 749 13.85 -16.20 34.80
CA ARG A 749 13.53 -15.13 33.88
C ARG A 749 14.71 -14.26 33.47
N GLU A 750 15.91 -14.67 33.80
CA GLU A 750 17.10 -14.04 33.26
C GLU A 750 17.23 -14.38 31.78
N ASN A 751 17.56 -13.37 31.01
CA ASN A 751 17.80 -13.45 29.57
C ASN A 751 19.07 -12.68 29.22
N ASN A 752 19.99 -13.35 28.54
CA ASN A 752 21.22 -12.71 28.06
C ASN A 752 21.06 -12.35 26.60
N ASP A 753 20.74 -11.07 26.35
CA ASP A 753 20.41 -10.58 25.00
C ASP A 753 21.28 -9.37 24.60
N LEU A 754 21.07 -8.90 23.37
CA LEU A 754 21.84 -7.85 22.72
C LEU A 754 21.32 -6.46 23.07
N PHE A 755 22.28 -5.54 23.26
CA PHE A 755 22.04 -4.11 23.48
C PHE A 755 23.11 -3.30 22.75
N ALA A 756 22.76 -2.09 22.31
CA ALA A 756 23.76 -1.13 21.89
C ALA A 756 24.62 -0.73 23.13
N SER A 757 25.92 -0.57 22.93
CA SER A 757 26.80 -0.05 23.97
C SER A 757 26.29 1.31 24.47
N GLY A 758 26.08 1.45 25.77
CA GLY A 758 25.49 2.65 26.39
C GLY A 758 23.96 2.67 26.49
N SER A 759 23.25 1.68 25.93
CA SER A 759 21.78 1.53 26.09
C SER A 759 21.40 0.35 26.98
N VAL A 760 22.33 -0.28 27.62
CA VAL A 760 22.07 -1.33 28.63
C VAL A 760 21.34 -0.71 29.80
N PRO A 761 20.20 -1.28 30.23
CA PRO A 761 19.46 -0.76 31.39
C PRO A 761 20.33 -0.83 32.65
N THR A 762 20.32 0.23 33.45
CA THR A 762 20.99 0.29 34.77
C THR A 762 19.97 0.07 35.93
N ALA A 763 18.70 0.31 35.66
CA ALA A 763 17.63 0.09 36.63
C ALA A 763 17.35 -1.41 36.80
N THR A 764 17.10 -1.84 38.01
CA THR A 764 16.74 -3.22 38.36
C THR A 764 15.26 -3.50 38.07
N CYS A 765 14.91 -4.76 37.89
CA CYS A 765 13.54 -5.21 37.64
C CYS A 765 12.63 -4.87 38.82
N THR A 766 11.55 -4.14 38.58
CA THR A 766 10.53 -3.76 39.53
C THR A 766 9.23 -4.58 39.40
N ILE A 767 9.13 -5.35 38.34
CA ILE A 767 7.92 -6.15 38.04
C ILE A 767 7.85 -7.40 38.89
N HIS A 768 9.01 -8.07 39.11
CA HIS A 768 9.03 -9.26 39.95
C HIS A 768 9.09 -8.90 41.45
N LYS A 769 8.24 -9.54 42.23
CA LYS A 769 8.18 -9.41 43.69
C LYS A 769 8.15 -10.78 44.33
N THR A 770 9.01 -10.99 45.32
CA THR A 770 8.99 -12.17 46.15
C THR A 770 7.96 -12.01 47.28
N ALA A 771 7.10 -13.01 47.48
CA ALA A 771 6.13 -13.07 48.56
C ALA A 771 6.17 -14.43 49.27
N LYS A 772 5.91 -14.43 50.56
CA LYS A 772 5.69 -15.66 51.33
C LYS A 772 4.32 -16.25 50.97
N ILE A 773 4.32 -17.46 50.52
CA ILE A 773 3.16 -18.20 50.03
C ILE A 773 2.88 -19.36 50.95
N CYS A 774 1.62 -19.50 51.33
CA CYS A 774 1.14 -20.67 52.05
C CYS A 774 1.26 -21.93 51.20
N SER A 775 1.97 -22.94 51.70
CA SER A 775 2.17 -24.20 50.94
C SER A 775 0.88 -25.03 50.78
N ILE A 776 -0.17 -24.73 51.56
CA ILE A 776 -1.46 -25.44 51.49
C ILE A 776 -2.38 -24.82 50.42
N THR A 777 -2.51 -23.49 50.41
CA THR A 777 -3.51 -22.78 49.58
C THR A 777 -2.95 -22.08 48.37
N ASN A 778 -1.62 -21.93 48.26
CA ASN A 778 -0.91 -21.08 47.26
C ASN A 778 -1.36 -19.59 47.28
N LYS A 779 -1.95 -19.12 48.38
CA LYS A 779 -2.27 -17.71 48.65
C LYS A 779 -1.14 -17.06 49.46
N LEU A 780 -1.20 -15.72 49.62
CA LEU A 780 -0.25 -15.02 50.50
C LEU A 780 -0.31 -15.65 51.90
N ALA A 781 0.84 -15.90 52.49
CA ALA A 781 0.90 -16.48 53.78
C ALA A 781 0.37 -15.51 54.86
N SER A 782 -0.47 -16.02 55.77
CA SER A 782 -0.84 -15.34 56.98
C SER A 782 0.08 -15.77 58.13
N GLU A 783 -0.01 -15.11 59.27
CA GLU A 783 0.71 -15.49 60.53
C GLU A 783 0.41 -16.94 60.99
N TRP A 784 -0.74 -17.47 60.56
CA TRP A 784 -1.20 -18.81 60.90
C TRP A 784 -0.59 -19.93 60.02
N CYS A 785 0.14 -19.57 58.97
CA CYS A 785 0.69 -20.54 58.06
C CYS A 785 1.97 -21.17 58.61
N LYS A 786 1.93 -22.42 59.08
CA LYS A 786 3.05 -23.18 59.63
C LYS A 786 4.12 -23.52 58.59
N THR A 787 3.71 -23.69 57.31
CA THR A 787 4.57 -24.00 56.18
C THR A 787 4.42 -22.97 55.09
N THR A 788 5.48 -22.23 54.83
CA THR A 788 5.52 -21.21 53.79
C THR A 788 6.70 -21.44 52.85
N SER A 789 6.60 -20.95 51.60
CA SER A 789 7.72 -20.87 50.69
C SER A 789 7.81 -19.49 50.10
N ASP A 790 9.01 -18.97 49.93
CA ASP A 790 9.23 -17.73 49.19
C ASP A 790 9.14 -18.04 47.71
N LYS A 791 8.19 -17.39 47.03
CA LYS A 791 7.97 -17.52 45.60
C LYS A 791 7.92 -16.13 44.97
N SER A 792 8.46 -16.00 43.78
CA SER A 792 8.42 -14.74 43.06
C SER A 792 7.36 -14.77 41.96
N TYR A 793 6.67 -13.64 41.84
CA TYR A 793 5.54 -13.39 40.97
C TYR A 793 5.70 -12.08 40.20
N ILE A 794 4.97 -11.91 39.13
CA ILE A 794 4.90 -10.63 38.44
C ILE A 794 3.81 -9.73 38.99
N THR A 795 4.02 -8.41 38.87
CA THR A 795 3.00 -7.39 39.11
C THR A 795 2.69 -6.63 37.86
N ARG A 796 1.46 -6.18 37.69
CA ARG A 796 1.02 -5.34 36.55
C ARG A 796 0.40 -4.06 37.10
N ASP A 797 0.84 -2.91 36.56
CA ASP A 797 0.38 -1.59 37.02
C ASP A 797 -1.00 -1.20 36.45
N ASN A 798 -1.46 -1.85 35.35
CA ASN A 798 -2.78 -1.60 34.78
C ASN A 798 -3.42 -2.90 34.31
N PRO A 799 -4.20 -3.51 35.14
CA PRO A 799 -4.96 -4.66 34.70
C PRO A 799 -6.30 -4.20 34.11
N ASN A 800 -6.41 -4.23 32.77
CA ASN A 800 -7.72 -4.55 32.24
C ASN A 800 -7.99 -6.03 32.56
N LEU A 801 -8.33 -6.29 33.85
CA LEU A 801 -8.42 -7.62 34.43
C LEU A 801 -9.54 -8.48 33.83
N SER A 802 -10.37 -7.91 32.93
CA SER A 802 -11.42 -8.63 32.24
C SER A 802 -10.86 -9.55 31.13
N ILE A 803 -9.65 -9.24 30.55
CA ILE A 803 -9.03 -10.02 29.51
C ILE A 803 -7.72 -10.61 30.02
N ARG A 804 -7.72 -11.93 30.25
CA ARG A 804 -6.58 -12.66 30.77
C ARG A 804 -5.49 -12.84 29.74
N THR A 805 -4.24 -12.69 30.18
CA THR A 805 -3.04 -13.03 29.42
C THR A 805 -2.52 -14.40 29.82
N SER A 806 -1.64 -15.00 28.99
CA SER A 806 -1.04 -16.33 29.29
C SER A 806 -0.16 -16.32 30.54
N ASP A 807 0.32 -15.14 30.98
CA ASP A 807 1.10 -14.97 32.21
C ASP A 807 0.25 -14.76 33.48
N TRP A 808 -1.07 -14.86 33.36
CA TRP A 808 -2.00 -14.64 34.47
C TRP A 808 -1.70 -15.54 35.67
N GLY A 809 -1.32 -16.80 35.45
CA GLY A 809 -0.95 -17.74 36.50
C GLY A 809 0.31 -17.39 37.31
N ALA A 810 1.11 -16.42 36.79
CA ALA A 810 2.28 -15.90 37.47
C ALA A 810 2.07 -14.55 38.16
N MET A 811 0.85 -14.06 38.18
CA MET A 811 0.48 -12.82 38.91
C MET A 811 0.59 -13.04 40.43
N LEU A 812 1.11 -12.00 41.10
CA LEU A 812 1.16 -11.99 42.54
C LEU A 812 -0.24 -12.22 43.12
N PRO A 813 -0.44 -13.24 43.98
CA PRO A 813 -1.72 -13.44 44.63
C PRO A 813 -2.11 -12.21 45.44
N THR A 814 -3.38 -11.83 45.44
CA THR A 814 -3.93 -10.71 46.20
C THR A 814 -4.63 -11.17 47.47
N GLU A 815 -4.99 -12.45 47.54
CA GLU A 815 -5.70 -13.05 48.65
C GLU A 815 -4.74 -13.63 49.70
N THR A 816 -4.95 -13.34 50.95
CA THR A 816 -4.24 -13.95 52.08
C THR A 816 -4.87 -15.30 52.48
N CYS A 817 -4.06 -16.20 52.98
CA CYS A 817 -4.54 -17.51 53.42
C CYS A 817 -5.30 -17.37 54.76
N ASP A 818 -6.56 -17.66 54.72
CA ASP A 818 -7.45 -17.79 55.91
C ASP A 818 -7.69 -19.25 56.30
N THR A 819 -7.40 -20.18 55.43
CA THR A 819 -7.58 -21.63 55.68
C THR A 819 -6.68 -22.11 56.83
N CYS A 820 -5.43 -21.63 56.90
CA CYS A 820 -4.51 -22.00 57.95
C CYS A 820 -5.00 -21.52 59.34
N LYS A 821 -5.67 -20.38 59.42
CA LYS A 821 -6.29 -19.91 60.65
C LYS A 821 -7.40 -20.86 61.07
N LYS A 822 -8.31 -21.22 60.17
CA LYS A 822 -9.39 -22.19 60.44
C LYS A 822 -8.85 -23.52 60.89
N LEU A 823 -7.80 -24.06 60.19
CA LEU A 823 -7.16 -25.29 60.59
C LEU A 823 -6.48 -25.22 61.97
N ALA A 824 -5.89 -24.05 62.33
CA ALA A 824 -5.30 -23.86 63.66
C ALA A 824 -6.40 -23.80 64.74
N GLU A 825 -7.48 -23.09 64.49
CA GLU A 825 -8.65 -23.03 65.36
C GLU A 825 -9.27 -24.43 65.53
N GLU A 826 -9.43 -25.20 64.46
CA GLU A 826 -9.92 -26.59 64.50
C GLU A 826 -8.95 -27.51 65.25
N GLU A 827 -7.63 -27.33 65.11
CA GLU A 827 -6.62 -28.08 65.85
C GLU A 827 -6.62 -27.77 67.33
N GLU A 828 -6.76 -26.46 67.72
CA GLU A 828 -6.88 -26.06 69.09
C GLU A 828 -8.15 -26.61 69.74
N GLU A 829 -9.26 -26.54 69.00
CA GLU A 829 -10.53 -27.09 69.52
C GLU A 829 -10.42 -28.62 69.66
N ARG A 830 -9.79 -29.30 68.79
CA ARG A 830 -9.56 -30.75 68.88
C ARG A 830 -8.66 -31.08 70.09
N LYS A 831 -7.56 -30.36 70.30
CA LYS A 831 -6.68 -30.50 71.42
C LYS A 831 -7.41 -30.23 72.76
N ARG A 832 -8.23 -29.19 72.76
CA ARG A 832 -9.06 -28.92 73.93
C ARG A 832 -10.02 -30.05 74.25
N LYS A 833 -10.70 -30.58 73.24
CA LYS A 833 -11.61 -31.76 73.37
C LYS A 833 -10.85 -33.01 73.82
N GLU A 834 -9.66 -33.27 73.28
CA GLU A 834 -8.81 -34.40 73.67
C GLU A 834 -8.31 -34.24 75.12
N GLU A 835 -7.97 -32.99 75.52
CA GLU A 835 -7.56 -32.70 76.86
C GLU A 835 -8.77 -32.77 77.88
N GLU A 836 -9.93 -32.32 77.50
CA GLU A 836 -11.17 -32.49 78.26
C GLU A 836 -11.56 -33.98 78.38
N GLU A 837 -11.41 -34.74 77.29
CA GLU A 837 -11.62 -36.17 77.27
C GLU A 837 -10.62 -36.92 78.20
N LYS A 838 -9.33 -36.56 78.11
CA LYS A 838 -8.32 -37.09 79.03
C LYS A 838 -8.61 -36.81 80.49
N LYS A 839 -9.00 -35.56 80.82
CA LYS A 839 -9.42 -35.18 82.23
C LYS A 839 -10.64 -35.98 82.65
N ARG A 840 -11.63 -36.16 81.78
CA ARG A 840 -12.82 -36.97 82.07
C ARG A 840 -12.50 -38.42 82.33
N ILE A 841 -11.55 -39.01 81.48
CA ILE A 841 -11.10 -40.37 81.71
C ILE A 841 -10.29 -40.49 83.00
N GLU A 842 -9.43 -39.54 83.31
CA GLU A 842 -8.69 -39.49 84.58
C GLU A 842 -9.62 -39.33 85.80
N GLU A 843 -10.66 -38.45 85.75
CA GLU A 843 -11.66 -38.30 86.75
C GLU A 843 -12.51 -39.59 86.91
N GLU A 844 -12.88 -40.23 85.80
CA GLU A 844 -13.56 -41.51 85.82
C GLU A 844 -12.70 -42.65 86.42
N LYS A 845 -11.37 -42.63 86.15
CA LYS A 845 -10.45 -43.55 86.82
C LYS A 845 -10.35 -43.26 88.33
N LYS A 846 -10.17 -42.03 88.69
CA LYS A 846 -10.16 -41.65 90.17
C LYS A 846 -11.46 -42.06 90.85
N ARG A 847 -12.60 -41.82 90.17
CA ARG A 847 -13.91 -42.24 90.73
C ARG A 847 -13.99 -43.79 90.82
N LYS A 848 -13.45 -44.56 89.85
CA LYS A 848 -13.41 -46.00 89.96
C LYS A 848 -12.47 -46.50 91.06
N GLU A 849 -11.32 -45.86 91.23
CA GLU A 849 -10.38 -46.14 92.31
C GLU A 849 -10.95 -45.78 93.69
N GLU A 850 -11.73 -44.66 93.77
CA GLU A 850 -12.47 -44.31 94.96
C GLU A 850 -13.63 -45.27 95.27
N GLU A 851 -14.33 -45.75 94.25
CA GLU A 851 -15.37 -46.79 94.34
C GLU A 851 -14.74 -48.17 94.68
N GLU A 852 -13.56 -48.49 94.08
CA GLU A 852 -12.84 -49.72 94.50
C GLU A 852 -12.35 -49.63 95.95
N LYS A 853 -11.79 -48.47 96.43
CA LYS A 853 -11.40 -48.25 97.77
C LYS A 853 -12.61 -48.33 98.72
N LYS A 854 -13.73 -47.71 98.35
CA LYS A 854 -14.99 -47.82 99.16
C LYS A 854 -15.53 -49.28 99.17
N ASN A 855 -15.30 -50.02 98.10
CA ASN A 855 -15.66 -51.43 98.09
C ASN A 855 -14.66 -52.30 98.91
N GLU A 856 -13.37 -51.91 99.01
CA GLU A 856 -12.37 -52.51 99.87
C GLU A 856 -12.60 -52.20 101.34
N ASP A 857 -12.94 -50.93 101.68
CA ASP A 857 -13.32 -50.55 103.11
C ASP A 857 -14.59 -51.24 103.50
N ASN A 858 -15.59 -51.38 102.63
CA ASN A 858 -16.81 -52.14 102.90
C ASN A 858 -16.57 -53.67 103.08
N LYS A 859 -15.46 -54.24 102.47
CA LYS A 859 -15.09 -55.63 102.61
C LYS A 859 -14.34 -55.86 104.02
N VAL A 860 -13.59 -54.82 104.44
CA VAL A 860 -12.93 -54.85 105.75
C VAL A 860 -13.93 -54.82 106.88
N ASP A 861 -15.07 -54.05 106.75
CA ASP A 861 -16.18 -54.08 107.80
C ASP A 861 -17.01 -55.35 107.77
N ILE A 862 -17.00 -56.16 106.72
CA ILE A 862 -17.72 -57.46 106.66
C ILE A 862 -16.84 -58.62 107.20
N TYR A 863 -15.48 -58.45 107.27
CA TYR A 863 -14.59 -59.49 107.79
C TYR A 863 -14.06 -59.16 109.17
N GLY A 864 -14.43 -58.05 109.83
CA GLY A 864 -13.97 -57.65 111.24
C GLY A 864 -14.88 -58.09 112.37
N ASN A 865 -15.99 -58.77 112.03
CA ASN A 865 -16.96 -59.16 113.08
C ASN A 865 -17.21 -60.64 113.18
N SER A 866 -16.19 -61.49 112.82
CA SER A 866 -16.34 -62.96 112.94
C SER A 866 -15.10 -63.69 113.62
N SER A 867 -14.57 -63.12 114.72
CA SER A 867 -13.65 -63.87 115.57
C SER A 867 -13.53 -63.39 117.00
N ALA A 868 -14.61 -63.57 117.67
CA ALA A 868 -14.63 -63.61 119.17
C ALA A 868 -15.75 -64.52 119.63
N ASN A 869 -15.49 -65.69 119.65
CA ASN A 869 -15.89 -66.64 120.70
C ASN A 869 -15.65 -68.11 120.35
N THR A 870 -14.65 -68.69 120.89
CA THR A 870 -14.66 -69.95 121.56
C THR A 870 -13.22 -70.28 122.07
N LYS A 871 -13.08 -70.07 123.34
CA LYS A 871 -12.23 -70.83 124.17
C LYS A 871 -13.09 -71.65 125.15
N ASN A 872 -12.80 -72.95 125.13
CA ASN A 872 -12.73 -73.90 126.26
C ASN A 872 -13.11 -75.26 125.78
N GLY A 873 -12.13 -76.13 125.94
CA GLY A 873 -12.25 -77.49 125.93
C GLY A 873 -11.17 -78.31 125.26
#